data_b45aa0c3b30568c2384e400298f24d36
#
_entry.id   b45aa0c3b30568c2384e400298f24d36
#
_cell.length_a   1.000
_cell.length_b   1.000
_cell.length_c   1.000
_cell.angle_alpha   90.00
_cell.angle_beta   90.00
_cell.angle_gamma   90.00
#
_symmetry.space_group_name_H-M   'P 1'
#
loop_
_entity.id
_entity.type
_entity.pdbx_description
1 polymer ?
#
loop_
_entity_poly.entity_id
_entity_poly.type
_entity_poly.pdbx_seq_one_letter_code
_entity_poly.pdbx_strand_id
1 'polypeptide(L)'
;MKRIIFMIFLCMALMAGYAQRLSHTFDKASFSKVLVWLDKAQPQYKINFIYDELEDFTVSTSFKNKDVRDIVTQVIGFYPIRATFDKDEIYFECVQKEPQKLIGRVLDDKGAPMEFVNIALLDVRDSSYVNGGVSNLSGDFVIPVHQKQVIARFYYVGYKTQYKRVNVGKMGSIRLFRDAYTLNKVVVKAYKPLFQRKEDKTVFNVSELKNIGAMNATDVLKYAPKVMVQDDASGGVNIKVNNTEATIFVNDRKLAGTELKSFLSSIKADDIQSIEIQDTHGAEHDADIKGGIVHIRTRIRAGFNGSITGYVGNLSPESSKFYSYYPLLNLNLGTERWNVYASTYYIWARNALYGETQHHFMETDTHHLVAETYDNRQKLYFYRVGSIYAIDKKHHHLLGAELNGNINKRHAVSAGGYCKFTDANKMTYQGVSDMNDHNKTDYLNAVLSYNWKIDEKDSYLKVLGNYNYKYANKGNSFVASYEDYEPLHTDEYNQSTSNANTGSLQTDFRYNFPSSLALRLGSKYENNIRTTGLNIRNNLVEGNLTSSDWEYQEQVAAAYLGLSKNFGEKVFAYLSMRMENTWQKGINRLTDKTEVDKRYTNWFPYAYLSYKFNDKSSMSLTYSSSINRPSFGDLTNNKERISAVLYTTGNPNVQPSISNSLIWELTHGNHSLSFSYKHRKDVIAEYFETIGDKTYRDITNFGSETIVGAYYAFNGKILPWWNLNMGLAGYYDDIPKSYNVKHIWVVKGNCVNYFTFKKIGSFSVEGNYSTSTIDANYKSHPLGYVCLGYNRTFLKDALSLGFSVFDVFHTLRQKGYQLNPVLDYEFYQKAYSRYSLTLTYSFHNKYKARKGQIKNDNSIINRL
;
A
#
# COMPACT_ATOMS: atom_id res chain seq x y z
N MET A 1 2.95 45.90 -45.80
CA MET A 1 3.37 44.54 -46.20
C MET A 1 2.99 43.44 -45.19
N LYS A 2 3.24 43.53 -43.87
CA LYS A 2 2.86 42.45 -42.93
C LYS A 2 1.35 42.11 -42.84
N ARG A 3 0.45 43.07 -43.02
CA ARG A 3 -1.01 42.84 -43.04
C ARG A 3 -1.54 42.18 -44.33
N ILE A 4 -0.87 42.36 -45.43
CA ILE A 4 -1.25 41.75 -46.73
C ILE A 4 -0.79 40.30 -46.76
N ILE A 5 0.39 39.96 -46.19
CA ILE A 5 0.88 38.61 -46.08
C ILE A 5 0.02 37.76 -45.13
N PHE A 6 -0.48 38.38 -44.06
CA PHE A 6 -1.41 37.69 -43.16
C PHE A 6 -2.78 37.44 -43.78
N MET A 7 -3.27 38.33 -44.65
CA MET A 7 -4.52 38.15 -45.40
C MET A 7 -4.38 37.09 -46.50
N ILE A 8 -3.23 36.99 -47.13
CA ILE A 8 -2.93 35.96 -48.13
C ILE A 8 -2.79 34.57 -47.46
N PHE A 9 -2.18 34.48 -46.25
CA PHE A 9 -2.09 33.26 -45.49
C PHE A 9 -3.48 32.82 -44.95
N LEU A 10 -4.34 33.79 -44.60
CA LEU A 10 -5.70 33.51 -44.16
C LEU A 10 -6.59 33.06 -45.35
N CYS A 11 -6.39 33.57 -46.56
CA CYS A 11 -7.10 33.15 -47.77
C CYS A 11 -6.57 31.80 -48.28
N MET A 12 -5.30 31.45 -48.08
CA MET A 12 -4.78 30.13 -48.40
C MET A 12 -5.20 29.07 -47.38
N ALA A 13 -5.42 29.38 -46.11
CA ALA A 13 -5.99 28.52 -45.10
C ALA A 13 -7.49 28.21 -45.30
N LEU A 14 -8.21 29.02 -46.11
CA LEU A 14 -9.63 28.84 -46.44
C LEU A 14 -9.84 28.00 -47.72
N MET A 15 -8.78 27.62 -48.43
CA MET A 15 -8.85 26.65 -49.54
C MET A 15 -8.43 25.23 -49.15
N ALA A 16 -8.49 24.85 -47.90
CA ALA A 16 -8.47 23.45 -47.47
C ALA A 16 -9.78 22.84 -47.95
N GLY A 17 -9.67 21.99 -48.99
CA GLY A 17 -10.77 21.42 -49.75
C GLY A 17 -11.89 20.90 -48.85
N TYR A 18 -13.09 21.38 -49.05
CA TYR A 18 -14.32 20.80 -48.53
C TYR A 18 -14.46 19.41 -49.10
N ALA A 19 -14.09 18.39 -48.33
CA ALA A 19 -14.46 17.04 -48.67
C ALA A 19 -15.99 17.00 -48.67
N GLN A 20 -16.58 16.72 -49.82
CA GLN A 20 -18.03 16.69 -50.02
C GLN A 20 -18.59 15.59 -49.13
N ARG A 21 -19.43 15.97 -48.15
CA ARG A 21 -20.08 15.07 -47.24
C ARG A 21 -21.40 14.60 -47.79
N LEU A 22 -21.64 13.30 -47.75
CA LEU A 22 -22.81 12.65 -48.35
C LEU A 22 -23.77 12.13 -47.32
N SER A 23 -25.05 12.06 -47.73
CA SER A 23 -26.11 11.41 -46.94
C SER A 23 -26.94 10.52 -47.87
N HIS A 24 -27.11 9.26 -47.51
CA HIS A 24 -27.92 8.32 -48.28
C HIS A 24 -28.35 7.12 -47.42
N THR A 25 -29.42 6.41 -47.89
CA THR A 25 -29.86 5.17 -47.25
C THR A 25 -30.01 4.10 -48.33
N PHE A 26 -29.34 3.00 -48.13
CA PHE A 26 -29.46 1.79 -48.93
C PHE A 26 -30.29 0.74 -48.16
N ASP A 27 -31.20 0.10 -48.83
CA ASP A 27 -31.93 -1.06 -48.36
C ASP A 27 -31.80 -2.20 -49.35
N LYS A 28 -31.14 -3.28 -48.96
CA LYS A 28 -30.87 -4.47 -49.81
C LYS A 28 -30.33 -4.16 -51.20
N ALA A 29 -29.56 -3.11 -51.34
CA ALA A 29 -28.91 -2.75 -52.57
C ALA A 29 -27.73 -3.72 -52.87
N SER A 30 -27.53 -4.16 -54.10
CA SER A 30 -26.31 -4.89 -54.42
C SER A 30 -25.10 -3.99 -54.25
N PHE A 31 -23.96 -4.56 -53.82
CA PHE A 31 -22.77 -3.79 -53.58
C PHE A 31 -22.31 -3.02 -54.82
N SER A 32 -22.46 -3.63 -56.00
CA SER A 32 -22.19 -2.99 -57.26
C SER A 32 -23.05 -1.73 -57.52
N LYS A 33 -24.36 -1.77 -57.17
CA LYS A 33 -25.22 -0.56 -57.25
C LYS A 33 -24.80 0.53 -56.28
N VAL A 34 -24.32 0.17 -55.11
CA VAL A 34 -23.84 1.15 -54.12
C VAL A 34 -22.57 1.82 -54.68
N LEU A 35 -21.66 1.05 -55.31
CA LEU A 35 -20.42 1.60 -55.89
C LEU A 35 -20.73 2.50 -57.08
N VAL A 36 -21.66 2.13 -57.98
CA VAL A 36 -22.14 3.01 -59.08
C VAL A 36 -22.78 4.29 -58.57
N TRP A 37 -23.52 4.22 -57.46
CA TRP A 37 -24.05 5.41 -56.81
C TRP A 37 -22.95 6.28 -56.21
N LEU A 38 -21.95 5.67 -55.55
CA LEU A 38 -20.80 6.37 -54.96
C LEU A 38 -19.97 7.07 -56.03
N ASP A 39 -19.74 6.44 -57.14
CA ASP A 39 -19.01 6.99 -58.30
C ASP A 39 -19.68 8.27 -58.83
N LYS A 40 -21.03 8.25 -58.93
CA LYS A 40 -21.82 9.45 -59.35
C LYS A 40 -21.90 10.53 -58.29
N ALA A 41 -21.93 10.15 -56.99
CA ALA A 41 -22.09 11.07 -55.89
C ALA A 41 -20.80 11.77 -55.49
N GLN A 42 -19.66 11.21 -55.90
CA GLN A 42 -18.30 11.69 -55.59
C GLN A 42 -17.42 11.82 -56.82
N PRO A 43 -17.61 12.85 -57.66
CA PRO A 43 -16.88 12.98 -58.93
C PRO A 43 -15.37 13.15 -58.80
N GLN A 44 -14.88 13.40 -57.57
CA GLN A 44 -13.45 13.53 -57.26
C GLN A 44 -12.73 12.16 -57.17
N TYR A 45 -13.47 11.07 -57.10
CA TYR A 45 -12.92 9.73 -57.05
C TYR A 45 -13.50 8.87 -58.15
N LYS A 46 -12.69 8.20 -58.94
CA LYS A 46 -13.12 7.17 -59.92
C LYS A 46 -13.20 5.83 -59.20
N ILE A 47 -14.33 5.18 -59.20
CA ILE A 47 -14.59 3.90 -58.55
C ILE A 47 -14.34 2.75 -59.51
N ASN A 48 -13.34 1.91 -59.22
CA ASN A 48 -12.97 0.74 -59.99
C ASN A 48 -13.29 -0.55 -59.25
N PHE A 49 -14.04 -1.45 -59.90
CA PHE A 49 -14.39 -2.76 -59.35
C PHE A 49 -14.75 -3.78 -60.40
N ILE A 50 -14.65 -5.09 -60.09
CA ILE A 50 -15.08 -6.19 -60.91
C ILE A 50 -16.53 -6.53 -60.49
N TYR A 51 -17.43 -6.37 -61.43
CA TYR A 51 -18.88 -6.54 -61.20
C TYR A 51 -19.21 -7.93 -60.67
N ASP A 52 -18.77 -9.00 -61.32
CA ASP A 52 -19.06 -10.39 -60.96
C ASP A 52 -18.49 -10.82 -59.61
N GLU A 53 -17.49 -10.12 -59.10
CA GLU A 53 -16.92 -10.42 -57.78
C GLU A 53 -17.81 -9.89 -56.67
N LEU A 54 -18.52 -8.75 -56.88
CA LEU A 54 -19.16 -7.97 -55.83
C LEU A 54 -20.70 -7.96 -55.90
N GLU A 55 -21.30 -8.41 -57.00
CA GLU A 55 -22.77 -8.34 -57.24
C GLU A 55 -23.60 -9.07 -56.19
N ASP A 56 -23.13 -10.23 -55.70
CA ASP A 56 -23.83 -11.04 -54.70
C ASP A 56 -23.89 -10.44 -53.33
N PHE A 57 -23.01 -9.47 -53.01
CA PHE A 57 -23.01 -8.81 -51.72
C PHE A 57 -24.13 -7.75 -51.68
N THR A 58 -24.88 -7.68 -50.57
CA THR A 58 -25.95 -6.73 -50.38
C THR A 58 -25.63 -5.75 -49.23
N VAL A 59 -25.99 -4.51 -49.45
CA VAL A 59 -25.76 -3.42 -48.50
C VAL A 59 -27.09 -2.87 -48.00
N SER A 60 -27.23 -2.85 -46.69
CA SER A 60 -28.30 -2.12 -46.01
C SER A 60 -27.66 -1.24 -44.96
N THR A 61 -27.65 0.06 -45.19
CA THR A 61 -27.00 1.02 -44.32
C THR A 61 -27.55 2.42 -44.53
N SER A 62 -27.47 3.27 -43.51
CA SER A 62 -27.83 4.69 -43.61
C SER A 62 -26.71 5.55 -43.05
N PHE A 63 -26.32 6.59 -43.75
CA PHE A 63 -25.33 7.55 -43.29
C PHE A 63 -25.81 8.97 -43.58
N LYS A 64 -25.41 9.89 -42.67
CA LYS A 64 -25.78 11.30 -42.76
C LYS A 64 -24.54 12.14 -42.55
N ASN A 65 -24.26 13.03 -43.53
CA ASN A 65 -23.15 13.98 -43.43
C ASN A 65 -21.77 13.32 -43.18
N LYS A 66 -21.47 12.21 -43.94
CA LYS A 66 -20.20 11.49 -43.83
C LYS A 66 -19.27 11.73 -45.01
N ASP A 67 -17.96 11.60 -44.79
CA ASP A 67 -16.97 11.61 -45.84
C ASP A 67 -16.90 10.25 -46.59
N VAL A 68 -16.21 10.24 -47.74
CA VAL A 68 -16.14 9.04 -48.61
C VAL A 68 -15.44 7.89 -47.89
N ARG A 69 -14.39 8.12 -47.11
CA ARG A 69 -13.65 7.06 -46.42
C ARG A 69 -14.52 6.37 -45.36
N ASP A 70 -15.26 7.17 -44.61
CA ASP A 70 -16.21 6.66 -43.61
C ASP A 70 -17.34 5.87 -44.27
N ILE A 71 -17.85 6.37 -45.42
CA ILE A 71 -18.89 5.68 -46.19
C ILE A 71 -18.38 4.37 -46.72
N VAL A 72 -17.22 4.32 -47.35
CA VAL A 72 -16.59 3.11 -47.85
C VAL A 72 -16.41 2.08 -46.74
N THR A 73 -15.87 2.50 -45.59
CA THR A 73 -15.70 1.63 -44.42
C THR A 73 -17.05 1.07 -43.94
N GLN A 74 -18.08 1.89 -43.90
CA GLN A 74 -19.41 1.49 -43.45
C GLN A 74 -20.14 0.57 -44.44
N VAL A 75 -19.94 0.79 -45.73
CA VAL A 75 -20.53 -0.02 -46.81
C VAL A 75 -19.87 -1.38 -46.89
N ILE A 76 -18.55 -1.46 -46.78
CA ILE A 76 -17.81 -2.73 -46.71
C ILE A 76 -18.25 -3.57 -45.51
N GLY A 77 -18.38 -2.92 -44.33
CA GLY A 77 -18.76 -3.61 -43.11
C GLY A 77 -17.87 -4.81 -42.78
N PHE A 78 -18.47 -6.01 -42.70
CA PHE A 78 -17.77 -7.26 -42.38
C PHE A 78 -17.55 -8.15 -43.62
N TYR A 79 -17.81 -7.65 -44.80
CA TYR A 79 -17.56 -8.42 -46.03
C TYR A 79 -16.04 -8.54 -46.32
N PRO A 80 -15.63 -9.63 -46.95
CA PRO A 80 -14.22 -9.82 -47.37
C PRO A 80 -13.89 -8.96 -48.59
N ILE A 81 -14.15 -7.67 -48.46
CA ILE A 81 -13.94 -6.68 -49.54
C ILE A 81 -12.88 -5.68 -49.07
N ARG A 82 -11.92 -5.40 -49.86
CA ARG A 82 -10.89 -4.38 -49.61
C ARG A 82 -11.14 -3.19 -50.50
N ALA A 83 -11.03 -1.99 -49.95
CA ALA A 83 -10.94 -0.77 -50.76
C ALA A 83 -9.54 -0.19 -50.64
N THR A 84 -8.91 0.06 -51.75
CA THR A 84 -7.59 0.70 -51.88
C THR A 84 -7.77 2.09 -52.47
N PHE A 85 -7.31 3.10 -51.79
CA PHE A 85 -7.34 4.51 -52.25
C PHE A 85 -5.97 4.84 -52.85
N ASP A 86 -5.96 5.15 -54.15
CA ASP A 86 -4.79 5.62 -54.87
C ASP A 86 -5.11 6.93 -55.61
N LYS A 87 -4.60 8.04 -55.03
CA LYS A 87 -4.88 9.42 -55.46
C LYS A 87 -6.40 9.66 -55.63
N ASP A 88 -6.86 9.78 -56.89
CA ASP A 88 -8.24 10.08 -57.24
C ASP A 88 -9.03 8.80 -57.68
N GLU A 89 -8.49 7.60 -57.40
CA GLU A 89 -9.13 6.33 -57.69
C GLU A 89 -9.34 5.50 -56.42
N ILE A 90 -10.45 4.75 -56.36
CA ILE A 90 -10.75 3.78 -55.29
C ILE A 90 -10.99 2.41 -56.00
N TYR A 91 -10.18 1.46 -55.62
CA TYR A 91 -10.29 0.09 -56.15
C TYR A 91 -10.96 -0.79 -55.13
N PHE A 92 -12.04 -1.50 -55.55
CA PHE A 92 -12.71 -2.48 -54.67
C PHE A 92 -12.46 -3.89 -55.22
N GLU A 93 -11.97 -4.79 -54.41
CA GLU A 93 -11.76 -6.17 -54.70
C GLU A 93 -12.24 -7.11 -53.62
N CYS A 94 -12.77 -8.27 -53.99
CA CYS A 94 -13.00 -9.35 -53.02
C CYS A 94 -11.67 -10.03 -52.71
N VAL A 95 -11.24 -9.98 -51.44
CA VAL A 95 -9.94 -10.56 -51.01
C VAL A 95 -10.00 -12.08 -50.87
N GLN A 96 -11.22 -12.67 -50.86
CA GLN A 96 -11.42 -14.12 -50.83
C GLN A 96 -12.02 -14.58 -52.14
N LYS A 97 -11.15 -14.99 -53.09
CA LYS A 97 -11.53 -15.42 -54.44
C LYS A 97 -11.83 -16.91 -54.49
N GLU A 98 -12.89 -17.33 -53.79
CA GLU A 98 -13.32 -18.73 -53.85
C GLU A 98 -14.35 -18.95 -54.99
N PRO A 99 -14.36 -20.17 -55.56
CA PRO A 99 -15.20 -20.42 -56.75
C PRO A 99 -16.68 -20.44 -56.48
N GLN A 100 -17.11 -20.59 -55.22
CA GLN A 100 -18.49 -20.64 -54.82
C GLN A 100 -18.78 -19.75 -53.60
N LYS A 101 -20.02 -19.33 -53.39
CA LYS A 101 -20.45 -18.52 -52.26
C LYS A 101 -21.65 -19.17 -51.62
N LEU A 102 -21.70 -19.25 -50.29
CA LEU A 102 -22.89 -19.55 -49.53
C LEU A 102 -23.62 -18.24 -49.22
N ILE A 103 -24.83 -18.13 -49.75
CA ILE A 103 -25.67 -16.93 -49.65
C ILE A 103 -26.93 -17.28 -48.90
N GLY A 104 -27.35 -16.46 -47.91
CA GLY A 104 -28.56 -16.67 -47.12
C GLY A 104 -28.94 -15.47 -46.33
N ARG A 105 -30.05 -15.67 -45.54
CA ARG A 105 -30.57 -14.66 -44.64
C ARG A 105 -30.88 -15.26 -43.29
N VAL A 106 -30.55 -14.53 -42.23
CA VAL A 106 -30.92 -14.92 -40.84
C VAL A 106 -32.06 -14.06 -40.32
N LEU A 107 -33.06 -14.75 -39.76
CA LEU A 107 -34.24 -14.14 -39.18
C LEU A 107 -34.39 -14.56 -37.73
N ASP A 108 -35.08 -13.77 -36.91
CA ASP A 108 -35.45 -14.13 -35.53
C ASP A 108 -36.70 -15.05 -35.52
N ASP A 109 -37.16 -15.42 -34.34
CA ASP A 109 -38.35 -16.23 -34.08
C ASP A 109 -39.67 -15.57 -34.58
N LYS A 110 -39.68 -14.25 -34.77
CA LYS A 110 -40.81 -13.48 -35.30
C LYS A 110 -40.69 -13.18 -36.80
N GLY A 111 -39.59 -13.58 -37.43
CA GLY A 111 -39.33 -13.35 -38.86
C GLY A 111 -38.67 -12.00 -39.19
N ALA A 112 -38.26 -11.25 -38.16
CA ALA A 112 -37.46 -10.03 -38.39
C ALA A 112 -36.00 -10.36 -38.75
N PRO A 113 -35.36 -9.56 -39.63
CA PRO A 113 -33.97 -9.77 -39.99
C PRO A 113 -33.04 -9.58 -38.76
N MET A 114 -32.03 -10.45 -38.65
CA MET A 114 -31.03 -10.39 -37.57
C MET A 114 -29.67 -9.94 -38.11
N GLU A 115 -29.21 -8.81 -37.60
CA GLU A 115 -27.89 -8.27 -37.90
C GLU A 115 -26.82 -8.89 -36.99
N PHE A 116 -25.59 -8.93 -37.51
CA PHE A 116 -24.39 -9.37 -36.76
C PHE A 116 -24.45 -10.79 -36.17
N VAL A 117 -25.22 -11.68 -36.82
CA VAL A 117 -25.19 -13.11 -36.51
C VAL A 117 -23.89 -13.71 -37.02
N ASN A 118 -23.12 -14.36 -36.13
CA ASN A 118 -21.91 -15.07 -36.53
C ASN A 118 -22.25 -16.37 -37.27
N ILE A 119 -21.76 -16.54 -38.49
CA ILE A 119 -21.91 -17.73 -39.31
C ILE A 119 -20.51 -18.34 -39.51
N ALA A 120 -20.30 -19.56 -38.99
CA ALA A 120 -19.09 -20.33 -39.21
C ALA A 120 -19.43 -21.52 -40.13
N LEU A 121 -18.65 -21.70 -41.18
CA LEU A 121 -18.72 -22.84 -42.08
C LEU A 121 -17.71 -23.91 -41.63
N LEU A 122 -18.22 -25.12 -41.44
CA LEU A 122 -17.43 -26.26 -40.96
C LEU A 122 -17.41 -27.35 -42.01
N ASP A 123 -16.33 -28.09 -42.13
CA ASP A 123 -16.23 -29.25 -43.02
C ASP A 123 -17.19 -30.34 -42.56
N VAL A 124 -17.85 -30.98 -43.50
CA VAL A 124 -18.84 -32.03 -43.23
C VAL A 124 -18.23 -33.33 -42.71
N ARG A 125 -16.93 -33.56 -42.88
CA ARG A 125 -16.21 -34.79 -42.52
C ARG A 125 -15.72 -34.77 -41.05
N ASP A 126 -15.13 -33.64 -40.62
CA ASP A 126 -14.44 -33.55 -39.34
C ASP A 126 -14.85 -32.33 -38.51
N SER A 127 -15.81 -31.51 -39.02
CA SER A 127 -16.27 -30.27 -38.38
C SER A 127 -15.16 -29.25 -38.16
N SER A 128 -14.05 -29.31 -38.86
CA SER A 128 -13.02 -28.28 -38.86
C SER A 128 -13.56 -26.97 -39.43
N TYR A 129 -13.03 -25.85 -38.99
CA TYR A 129 -13.42 -24.53 -39.49
C TYR A 129 -12.90 -24.32 -40.90
N VAL A 130 -13.81 -23.99 -41.82
CA VAL A 130 -13.52 -23.72 -43.25
C VAL A 130 -13.44 -22.20 -43.50
N ASN A 131 -14.50 -21.49 -43.20
CA ASN A 131 -14.61 -20.05 -43.38
C ASN A 131 -15.76 -19.50 -42.52
N GLY A 132 -15.95 -18.17 -42.48
CA GLY A 132 -17.05 -17.56 -41.73
C GLY A 132 -17.30 -16.13 -42.16
N GLY A 133 -18.42 -15.62 -41.66
CA GLY A 133 -18.85 -14.24 -41.88
C GLY A 133 -19.94 -13.83 -40.89
N VAL A 134 -20.47 -12.64 -41.10
CA VAL A 134 -21.50 -12.03 -40.25
C VAL A 134 -22.66 -11.52 -41.11
N SER A 135 -23.88 -11.64 -40.62
CA SER A 135 -25.03 -11.08 -41.32
C SER A 135 -25.06 -9.55 -41.24
N ASN A 136 -25.52 -8.90 -42.31
CA ASN A 136 -25.68 -7.44 -42.37
C ASN A 136 -26.98 -6.95 -41.69
N LEU A 137 -27.25 -5.65 -41.73
CA LEU A 137 -28.47 -5.03 -41.15
C LEU A 137 -29.79 -5.63 -41.67
N SER A 138 -29.83 -6.20 -42.89
CA SER A 138 -30.99 -6.89 -43.43
C SER A 138 -30.99 -8.40 -43.14
N GLY A 139 -30.04 -8.87 -42.30
CA GLY A 139 -29.88 -10.29 -41.99
C GLY A 139 -29.21 -11.10 -43.08
N ASP A 140 -28.84 -10.50 -44.24
CA ASP A 140 -28.24 -11.20 -45.36
C ASP A 140 -26.74 -11.47 -45.10
N PHE A 141 -26.25 -12.59 -45.57
CA PHE A 141 -24.82 -12.95 -45.55
C PHE A 141 -24.35 -13.58 -46.82
N VAL A 142 -23.08 -13.36 -47.13
CA VAL A 142 -22.36 -13.94 -48.29
C VAL A 142 -21.00 -14.39 -47.79
N ILE A 143 -20.73 -15.69 -47.88
CA ILE A 143 -19.46 -16.28 -47.39
C ILE A 143 -18.83 -17.09 -48.54
N PRO A 144 -17.67 -16.69 -49.08
CA PRO A 144 -16.94 -17.45 -50.08
C PRO A 144 -16.45 -18.78 -49.50
N VAL A 145 -16.53 -19.86 -50.33
CA VAL A 145 -16.16 -21.20 -49.86
C VAL A 145 -15.77 -22.09 -51.04
N HIS A 146 -14.77 -22.96 -50.82
CA HIS A 146 -14.32 -23.89 -51.86
C HIS A 146 -15.09 -25.21 -51.92
N GLN A 147 -15.62 -25.64 -50.78
CA GLN A 147 -16.37 -26.91 -50.67
C GLN A 147 -17.73 -26.83 -51.32
N LYS A 148 -18.22 -27.96 -51.88
CA LYS A 148 -19.59 -28.07 -52.43
C LYS A 148 -20.65 -28.23 -51.34
N GLN A 149 -20.28 -28.71 -50.16
CA GLN A 149 -21.17 -28.91 -49.00
C GLN A 149 -20.48 -28.56 -47.73
N VAL A 150 -21.17 -27.88 -46.80
CA VAL A 150 -20.66 -27.42 -45.48
C VAL A 150 -21.71 -27.59 -44.42
N ILE A 151 -21.30 -27.59 -43.16
CA ILE A 151 -22.15 -27.38 -41.98
C ILE A 151 -22.08 -25.91 -41.63
N ALA A 152 -23.15 -25.17 -41.82
CA ALA A 152 -23.22 -23.77 -41.39
C ALA A 152 -23.72 -23.71 -39.92
N ARG A 153 -22.88 -23.15 -39.05
CA ARG A 153 -23.18 -22.88 -37.65
C ARG A 153 -23.55 -21.43 -37.48
N PHE A 154 -24.78 -21.18 -37.03
CA PHE A 154 -25.31 -19.85 -36.77
C PHE A 154 -25.32 -19.59 -35.26
N TYR A 155 -24.60 -18.55 -34.79
CA TYR A 155 -24.50 -18.19 -33.41
C TYR A 155 -24.79 -16.72 -33.17
N TYR A 156 -25.68 -16.45 -32.22
CA TYR A 156 -26.00 -15.10 -31.77
C TYR A 156 -26.30 -15.12 -30.27
N VAL A 157 -25.86 -14.08 -29.55
CA VAL A 157 -26.00 -13.99 -28.10
C VAL A 157 -27.50 -13.95 -27.71
N GLY A 158 -27.96 -14.88 -26.87
CA GLY A 158 -29.35 -14.99 -26.44
C GLY A 158 -30.23 -15.86 -27.35
N TYR A 159 -29.67 -16.50 -28.36
CA TYR A 159 -30.35 -17.43 -29.24
C TYR A 159 -29.68 -18.82 -29.22
N LYS A 160 -30.48 -19.87 -29.48
CA LYS A 160 -29.96 -21.24 -29.60
C LYS A 160 -29.07 -21.33 -30.82
N THR A 161 -27.84 -21.81 -30.62
CA THR A 161 -26.95 -22.10 -31.75
C THR A 161 -27.53 -23.14 -32.65
N GLN A 162 -27.64 -22.84 -33.98
CA GLN A 162 -28.12 -23.80 -34.96
C GLN A 162 -27.00 -24.27 -35.89
N TYR A 163 -27.05 -25.56 -36.21
CA TYR A 163 -26.20 -26.19 -37.18
C TYR A 163 -27.06 -26.70 -38.32
N LYS A 164 -26.69 -26.35 -39.56
CA LYS A 164 -27.41 -26.80 -40.75
C LYS A 164 -26.43 -27.28 -41.81
N ARG A 165 -26.58 -28.53 -42.24
CA ARG A 165 -25.84 -29.05 -43.38
C ARG A 165 -26.48 -28.53 -44.63
N VAL A 166 -25.70 -27.86 -45.48
CA VAL A 166 -26.20 -27.17 -46.69
C VAL A 166 -25.24 -27.41 -47.87
N ASN A 167 -25.83 -27.50 -49.05
CA ASN A 167 -25.08 -27.35 -50.27
C ASN A 167 -24.78 -25.89 -50.51
N VAL A 168 -23.54 -25.59 -50.96
CA VAL A 168 -23.10 -24.23 -51.23
C VAL A 168 -23.91 -23.62 -52.36
N GLY A 169 -24.24 -22.33 -52.25
CA GLY A 169 -25.12 -21.59 -53.12
C GLY A 169 -26.19 -20.82 -52.30
N LYS A 170 -27.36 -20.54 -52.86
CA LYS A 170 -28.45 -19.84 -52.20
C LYS A 170 -29.18 -20.79 -51.24
N MET A 171 -28.97 -20.67 -49.92
CA MET A 171 -29.59 -21.54 -48.93
C MET A 171 -30.97 -21.06 -48.44
N GLY A 172 -31.39 -19.87 -48.84
CA GLY A 172 -32.66 -19.25 -48.33
C GLY A 172 -32.49 -18.64 -46.94
N SER A 173 -33.62 -18.63 -46.19
CA SER A 173 -33.61 -18.03 -44.84
C SER A 173 -33.52 -19.10 -43.76
N ILE A 174 -32.81 -18.76 -42.66
CA ILE A 174 -32.79 -19.55 -41.43
C ILE A 174 -33.38 -18.72 -40.28
N ARG A 175 -34.14 -19.35 -39.39
CA ARG A 175 -34.71 -18.69 -38.21
C ARG A 175 -33.95 -19.14 -36.98
N LEU A 176 -33.49 -18.19 -36.14
CA LEU A 176 -32.92 -18.44 -34.82
C LEU A 176 -34.00 -18.26 -33.75
N PHE A 177 -34.03 -19.16 -32.80
CA PHE A 177 -34.97 -19.15 -31.70
C PHE A 177 -34.28 -18.69 -30.41
N ARG A 178 -34.94 -17.83 -29.65
CA ARG A 178 -34.39 -17.33 -28.37
C ARG A 178 -34.10 -18.49 -27.43
N ASP A 179 -32.93 -18.41 -26.79
CA ASP A 179 -32.60 -19.36 -25.75
C ASP A 179 -33.11 -18.85 -24.41
N ALA A 180 -34.10 -19.55 -23.85
CA ALA A 180 -34.67 -19.23 -22.54
C ALA A 180 -33.70 -19.52 -21.37
N TYR A 181 -32.54 -20.12 -21.63
CA TYR A 181 -31.52 -20.27 -20.60
C TYR A 181 -30.92 -18.90 -20.29
N THR A 182 -31.12 -18.45 -19.06
CA THR A 182 -30.37 -17.34 -18.47
C THR A 182 -28.89 -17.51 -18.80
N LEU A 183 -28.34 -16.55 -19.55
CA LEU A 183 -26.91 -16.42 -19.73
C LEU A 183 -26.25 -16.52 -18.37
N ASN A 184 -25.59 -17.62 -18.10
CA ASN A 184 -24.55 -17.62 -17.07
C ASN A 184 -23.60 -16.51 -17.51
N LYS A 185 -23.59 -15.43 -16.73
CA LYS A 185 -22.75 -14.25 -16.93
C LYS A 185 -21.38 -14.74 -17.34
N VAL A 186 -21.03 -14.60 -18.60
CA VAL A 186 -19.64 -14.68 -19.03
C VAL A 186 -19.00 -13.45 -18.40
N VAL A 187 -18.54 -13.61 -17.19
CA VAL A 187 -17.66 -12.65 -16.55
C VAL A 187 -16.37 -12.79 -17.34
N VAL A 188 -16.16 -11.92 -18.32
CA VAL A 188 -14.83 -11.65 -18.85
C VAL A 188 -14.09 -11.07 -17.65
N LYS A 189 -13.46 -11.93 -16.87
CA LYS A 189 -12.47 -11.53 -15.89
C LYS A 189 -11.29 -11.04 -16.71
N ALA A 190 -11.25 -9.73 -16.96
CA ALA A 190 -9.99 -9.13 -17.32
C ALA A 190 -9.04 -9.49 -16.17
N TYR A 191 -8.08 -10.35 -16.41
CA TYR A 191 -7.04 -10.72 -15.46
C TYR A 191 -6.25 -9.44 -15.18
N LYS A 192 -6.45 -8.85 -14.00
CA LYS A 192 -5.55 -7.80 -13.54
C LYS A 192 -4.20 -8.45 -13.25
N PRO A 193 -3.10 -7.90 -13.70
CA PRO A 193 -1.80 -8.42 -13.31
C PRO A 193 -1.67 -8.34 -11.79
N LEU A 194 -0.99 -9.31 -11.18
CA LEU A 194 -0.76 -9.36 -9.74
C LEU A 194 -0.08 -8.08 -9.25
N PHE A 195 0.87 -7.58 -10.02
CA PHE A 195 1.57 -6.31 -9.79
C PHE A 195 1.40 -5.40 -10.99
N GLN A 196 1.08 -4.13 -10.72
CA GLN A 196 0.91 -3.12 -11.75
C GLN A 196 1.56 -1.82 -11.30
N ARG A 197 2.35 -1.18 -12.16
CA ARG A 197 2.80 0.19 -11.93
C ARG A 197 1.69 1.15 -12.32
N LYS A 198 1.33 2.05 -11.42
CA LYS A 198 0.34 3.11 -11.67
C LYS A 198 0.87 4.43 -11.10
N GLU A 199 1.18 5.38 -11.98
CA GLU A 199 1.84 6.63 -11.59
C GLU A 199 3.15 6.36 -10.83
N ASP A 200 3.31 6.91 -9.64
CA ASP A 200 4.46 6.75 -8.73
C ASP A 200 4.32 5.56 -7.75
N LYS A 201 3.32 4.67 -7.98
CA LYS A 201 2.99 3.55 -7.08
C LYS A 201 3.12 2.20 -7.77
N THR A 202 3.53 1.21 -7.00
CA THR A 202 3.35 -0.21 -7.35
C THR A 202 2.06 -0.71 -6.70
N VAL A 203 1.10 -1.15 -7.50
CA VAL A 203 -0.18 -1.70 -7.02
C VAL A 203 -0.11 -3.21 -7.01
N PHE A 204 -0.23 -3.81 -5.84
CA PHE A 204 -0.36 -5.23 -5.63
C PHE A 204 -1.84 -5.59 -5.53
N ASN A 205 -2.38 -6.28 -6.55
CA ASN A 205 -3.77 -6.70 -6.62
C ASN A 205 -3.98 -7.98 -5.80
N VAL A 206 -4.25 -7.86 -4.51
CA VAL A 206 -4.41 -8.99 -3.57
C VAL A 206 -5.54 -9.93 -4.00
N SER A 207 -6.54 -9.42 -4.71
CA SER A 207 -7.64 -10.22 -5.26
C SER A 207 -7.21 -11.33 -6.23
N GLU A 208 -6.01 -11.22 -6.80
CA GLU A 208 -5.47 -12.21 -7.73
C GLU A 208 -4.64 -13.30 -7.02
N LEU A 209 -4.38 -13.15 -5.72
CA LEU A 209 -3.83 -14.21 -4.90
C LEU A 209 -4.89 -15.29 -4.63
N LYS A 210 -4.48 -16.55 -4.68
CA LYS A 210 -5.33 -17.69 -4.36
C LYS A 210 -4.95 -18.28 -3.00
N ASN A 211 -5.93 -18.87 -2.31
CA ASN A 211 -5.75 -19.59 -1.03
C ASN A 211 -5.27 -18.68 0.12
N ILE A 212 -5.74 -17.44 0.16
CA ILE A 212 -5.38 -16.45 1.18
C ILE A 212 -6.36 -16.39 2.37
N GLY A 213 -7.41 -17.21 2.38
CA GLY A 213 -8.50 -17.11 3.36
C GLY A 213 -8.07 -17.24 4.84
N ALA A 214 -6.92 -17.89 5.10
CA ALA A 214 -6.35 -18.00 6.44
C ALA A 214 -5.37 -16.86 6.80
N MET A 215 -5.04 -15.98 5.84
CA MET A 215 -4.06 -14.92 6.00
C MET A 215 -4.71 -13.63 6.48
N ASN A 216 -3.96 -12.83 7.21
CA ASN A 216 -4.28 -11.45 7.56
C ASN A 216 -3.44 -10.45 6.74
N ALA A 217 -3.62 -9.14 6.98
CA ALA A 217 -2.89 -8.12 6.23
C ALA A 217 -1.37 -8.22 6.45
N THR A 218 -0.90 -8.59 7.63
CA THR A 218 0.54 -8.77 7.91
C THR A 218 1.12 -9.90 7.04
N ASP A 219 0.39 -11.01 6.91
CA ASP A 219 0.79 -12.13 6.07
C ASP A 219 0.81 -11.74 4.59
N VAL A 220 -0.22 -10.99 4.13
CA VAL A 220 -0.30 -10.54 2.74
C VAL A 220 0.81 -9.57 2.40
N LEU A 221 1.22 -8.69 3.33
CA LEU A 221 2.33 -7.77 3.12
C LEU A 221 3.65 -8.48 2.83
N LYS A 222 3.85 -9.69 3.36
CA LYS A 222 5.04 -10.51 3.05
C LYS A 222 5.09 -10.96 1.57
N TYR A 223 3.96 -10.89 0.83
CA TYR A 223 3.91 -11.14 -0.62
C TYR A 223 4.10 -9.86 -1.44
N ALA A 224 4.06 -8.71 -0.81
CA ALA A 224 4.15 -7.43 -1.52
C ALA A 224 5.59 -7.18 -1.98
N PRO A 225 5.80 -6.73 -3.23
CA PRO A 225 7.14 -6.45 -3.73
C PRO A 225 7.79 -5.32 -2.93
N LYS A 226 9.10 -5.44 -2.67
CA LYS A 226 9.90 -4.46 -1.92
C LYS A 226 9.51 -4.28 -0.46
N VAL A 227 8.48 -4.96 0.02
CA VAL A 227 8.04 -4.88 1.41
C VAL A 227 8.70 -5.98 2.23
N MET A 228 9.32 -5.56 3.31
CA MET A 228 9.94 -6.41 4.32
C MET A 228 9.12 -6.31 5.59
N VAL A 229 8.63 -7.43 6.10
CA VAL A 229 7.88 -7.51 7.35
C VAL A 229 8.69 -8.31 8.35
N GLN A 230 9.11 -7.67 9.42
CA GLN A 230 9.94 -8.26 10.46
C GLN A 230 9.22 -8.20 11.80
N ASP A 231 9.06 -9.34 12.46
CA ASP A 231 8.64 -9.36 13.85
C ASP A 231 9.80 -8.90 14.75
N ASP A 232 9.52 -8.05 15.73
CA ASP A 232 10.51 -7.63 16.72
C ASP A 232 10.53 -8.55 17.95
N ALA A 233 11.58 -8.44 18.77
CA ALA A 233 11.74 -9.24 19.98
C ALA A 233 10.61 -9.00 21.00
N SER A 234 10.03 -7.81 21.02
CA SER A 234 8.93 -7.44 21.93
C SER A 234 7.56 -7.94 21.48
N GLY A 235 7.49 -8.55 20.26
CA GLY A 235 6.25 -9.04 19.68
C GLY A 235 5.52 -8.01 18.80
N GLY A 236 6.13 -6.87 18.51
CA GLY A 236 5.70 -5.89 17.52
C GLY A 236 5.96 -6.35 16.08
N VAL A 237 5.73 -5.46 15.13
CA VAL A 237 6.07 -5.65 13.72
C VAL A 237 6.72 -4.40 13.17
N ASN A 238 7.81 -4.57 12.44
CA ASN A 238 8.50 -3.53 11.70
C ASN A 238 8.31 -3.80 10.21
N ILE A 239 7.77 -2.83 9.48
CA ILE A 239 7.50 -2.93 8.05
C ILE A 239 8.38 -1.92 7.33
N LYS A 240 9.10 -2.40 6.33
CA LYS A 240 10.05 -1.59 5.53
C LYS A 240 9.72 -1.68 4.06
N VAL A 241 9.95 -0.60 3.33
CA VAL A 241 9.95 -0.55 1.87
C VAL A 241 11.36 -0.18 1.43
N ASN A 242 11.95 -0.98 0.53
CA ASN A 242 13.34 -0.82 0.10
C ASN A 242 14.32 -0.68 1.29
N ASN A 243 14.11 -1.47 2.34
CA ASN A 243 14.89 -1.45 3.60
C ASN A 243 14.77 -0.16 4.44
N THR A 244 13.89 0.77 4.11
CA THR A 244 13.57 1.94 4.94
C THR A 244 12.25 1.72 5.66
N GLU A 245 12.12 2.23 6.90
CA GLU A 245 10.86 2.14 7.65
C GLU A 245 9.70 2.68 6.84
N ALA A 246 8.58 1.93 6.79
CA ALA A 246 7.43 2.30 6.00
C ALA A 246 6.32 2.90 6.86
N THR A 247 5.67 3.94 6.36
CA THR A 247 4.42 4.43 6.93
C THR A 247 3.25 3.65 6.34
N ILE A 248 2.42 3.11 7.22
CA ILE A 248 1.30 2.25 6.84
C ILE A 248 0.00 3.04 6.88
N PHE A 249 -0.72 3.01 5.77
CA PHE A 249 -2.07 3.53 5.68
C PHE A 249 -3.06 2.40 5.43
N VAL A 250 -4.22 2.47 6.05
CA VAL A 250 -5.37 1.63 5.74
C VAL A 250 -6.56 2.52 5.42
N ASN A 251 -7.02 2.49 4.17
CA ASN A 251 -8.09 3.37 3.67
C ASN A 251 -7.84 4.86 4.00
N ASP A 252 -6.64 5.35 3.70
CA ASP A 252 -6.15 6.72 3.96
C ASP A 252 -5.88 7.07 5.44
N ARG A 253 -6.07 6.14 6.38
CA ARG A 253 -5.70 6.32 7.78
C ARG A 253 -4.26 5.90 8.03
N LYS A 254 -3.43 6.81 8.53
CA LYS A 254 -2.07 6.51 9.03
C LYS A 254 -2.15 5.65 10.29
N LEU A 255 -1.45 4.54 10.31
CA LEU A 255 -1.29 3.68 11.49
C LEU A 255 0.11 3.89 12.07
N ALA A 256 0.21 3.94 13.38
CA ALA A 256 1.48 4.15 14.07
C ALA A 256 1.56 3.35 15.38
N GLY A 257 2.80 3.07 15.81
CA GLY A 257 3.10 2.54 17.13
C GLY A 257 2.57 1.12 17.40
N THR A 258 2.20 0.88 18.64
CA THR A 258 1.80 -0.43 19.17
C THR A 258 0.51 -1.00 18.56
N GLU A 259 -0.28 -0.16 17.90
CA GLU A 259 -1.53 -0.57 17.26
C GLU A 259 -1.29 -1.31 15.93
N LEU A 260 -0.16 -1.06 15.26
CA LEU A 260 0.11 -1.49 13.90
C LEU A 260 -0.08 -3.00 13.73
N LYS A 261 0.59 -3.82 14.54
CA LYS A 261 0.51 -5.27 14.44
C LYS A 261 -0.91 -5.79 14.68
N SER A 262 -1.53 -5.33 15.76
CA SER A 262 -2.87 -5.78 16.15
C SER A 262 -3.91 -5.38 15.10
N PHE A 263 -3.82 -4.16 14.59
CA PHE A 263 -4.73 -3.67 13.57
C PHE A 263 -4.55 -4.45 12.25
N LEU A 264 -3.31 -4.64 11.76
CA LEU A 264 -3.05 -5.40 10.55
C LEU A 264 -3.47 -6.87 10.68
N SER A 265 -3.25 -7.47 11.85
CA SER A 265 -3.70 -8.84 12.13
C SER A 265 -5.23 -8.97 12.14
N SER A 266 -5.95 -7.88 12.38
CA SER A 266 -7.42 -7.86 12.35
C SER A 266 -8.01 -7.83 10.94
N ILE A 267 -7.24 -7.38 9.93
CA ILE A 267 -7.70 -7.30 8.54
C ILE A 267 -7.44 -8.64 7.86
N LYS A 268 -8.49 -9.28 7.37
CA LYS A 268 -8.34 -10.50 6.58
C LYS A 268 -7.81 -10.22 5.19
N ALA A 269 -7.04 -11.14 4.66
CA ALA A 269 -6.54 -11.07 3.29
C ALA A 269 -7.68 -10.92 2.26
N ASP A 270 -8.78 -11.63 2.45
CA ASP A 270 -9.96 -11.56 1.58
C ASP A 270 -10.65 -10.20 1.60
N ASP A 271 -10.47 -9.41 2.64
CA ASP A 271 -11.01 -8.05 2.74
C ASP A 271 -10.10 -7.01 2.10
N ILE A 272 -8.87 -7.39 1.72
CA ILE A 272 -7.95 -6.51 1.02
C ILE A 272 -8.26 -6.55 -0.48
N GLN A 273 -8.43 -5.38 -1.07
CA GLN A 273 -8.58 -5.23 -2.51
C GLN A 273 -7.22 -5.13 -3.19
N SER A 274 -6.40 -4.21 -2.70
CA SER A 274 -5.06 -3.95 -3.22
C SER A 274 -4.17 -3.34 -2.14
N ILE A 275 -2.86 -3.43 -2.37
CA ILE A 275 -1.86 -2.74 -1.58
C ILE A 275 -1.07 -1.86 -2.55
N GLU A 276 -1.05 -0.55 -2.28
CA GLU A 276 -0.29 0.43 -3.04
C GLU A 276 1.02 0.70 -2.30
N ILE A 277 2.14 0.62 -3.00
CA ILE A 277 3.48 0.77 -2.43
C ILE A 277 4.17 1.93 -3.14
N GLN A 278 4.63 2.91 -2.38
CA GLN A 278 5.45 4.02 -2.83
C GLN A 278 6.83 3.93 -2.17
N ASP A 279 7.88 4.17 -2.93
CA ASP A 279 9.26 4.09 -2.43
C ASP A 279 9.59 5.24 -1.47
N THR A 280 8.98 6.40 -1.71
CA THR A 280 9.02 7.60 -0.87
C THR A 280 7.66 8.30 -0.92
N HIS A 281 7.47 9.34 -0.12
CA HIS A 281 6.22 10.09 -0.07
C HIS A 281 6.26 11.32 -0.98
N GLY A 282 5.13 11.62 -1.65
CA GLY A 282 4.90 12.87 -2.37
C GLY A 282 4.45 14.00 -1.43
N ALA A 283 4.29 15.22 -1.99
CA ALA A 283 3.92 16.42 -1.21
C ALA A 283 2.52 16.36 -0.57
N GLU A 284 1.66 15.45 -1.03
CA GLU A 284 0.33 15.19 -0.46
C GLU A 284 0.35 14.53 0.92
N HIS A 285 1.49 13.98 1.31
CA HIS A 285 1.71 13.38 2.62
C HIS A 285 2.49 14.31 3.54
N ASP A 286 2.43 14.03 4.83
CA ASP A 286 3.18 14.81 5.84
C ASP A 286 4.68 14.65 5.62
N ALA A 287 5.43 15.73 5.77
CA ALA A 287 6.88 15.72 5.56
C ALA A 287 7.65 14.92 6.63
N ASP A 288 7.01 14.52 7.73
CA ASP A 288 7.60 13.68 8.80
C ASP A 288 7.64 12.19 8.44
N ILE A 289 7.16 11.80 7.27
CA ILE A 289 7.26 10.43 6.76
C ILE A 289 8.71 10.14 6.36
N LYS A 290 9.34 9.18 7.03
CA LYS A 290 10.78 8.92 6.91
C LYS A 290 11.18 8.01 5.75
N GLY A 291 10.25 7.25 5.20
CA GLY A 291 10.54 6.20 4.21
C GLY A 291 9.42 6.01 3.20
N GLY A 292 9.24 4.76 2.79
CA GLY A 292 8.19 4.39 1.86
C GLY A 292 6.80 4.38 2.49
N ILE A 293 5.80 4.31 1.63
CA ILE A 293 4.39 4.21 2.03
C ILE A 293 3.82 2.88 1.58
N VAL A 294 3.09 2.22 2.47
CA VAL A 294 2.26 1.07 2.16
C VAL A 294 0.81 1.44 2.44
N HIS A 295 -0.01 1.47 1.41
CA HIS A 295 -1.41 1.81 1.53
C HIS A 295 -2.29 0.60 1.24
N ILE A 296 -2.93 0.06 2.27
CA ILE A 296 -3.84 -1.08 2.19
C ILE A 296 -5.23 -0.56 1.88
N ARG A 297 -5.79 -1.00 0.75
CA ARG A 297 -7.17 -0.71 0.34
C ARG A 297 -8.05 -1.91 0.65
N THR A 298 -9.04 -1.74 1.50
CA THR A 298 -10.00 -2.79 1.82
C THR A 298 -11.22 -2.76 0.91
N ARG A 299 -11.89 -3.90 0.78
CA ARG A 299 -13.13 -4.03 0.00
C ARG A 299 -14.33 -3.68 0.87
N ILE A 300 -15.29 -3.02 0.28
CA ILE A 300 -16.62 -2.88 0.86
C ILE A 300 -17.48 -4.04 0.34
N ARG A 301 -18.02 -4.82 1.25
CA ARG A 301 -18.93 -5.93 0.93
C ARG A 301 -20.35 -5.52 1.23
N ALA A 302 -21.26 -5.79 0.30
CA ALA A 302 -22.69 -5.64 0.53
C ALA A 302 -23.19 -6.71 1.50
N GLY A 303 -24.19 -6.36 2.32
CA GLY A 303 -24.80 -7.24 3.30
C GLY A 303 -24.08 -7.26 4.64
N PHE A 304 -24.51 -8.16 5.52
CA PHE A 304 -23.89 -8.37 6.82
C PHE A 304 -22.76 -9.39 6.72
N ASN A 305 -21.57 -8.99 7.10
CA ASN A 305 -20.37 -9.80 7.05
C ASN A 305 -19.61 -9.64 8.35
N GLY A 306 -18.86 -10.63 8.75
CA GLY A 306 -18.05 -10.52 9.94
C GLY A 306 -17.09 -11.68 10.14
N SER A 307 -16.29 -11.56 11.19
CA SER A 307 -15.38 -12.62 11.61
C SER A 307 -15.17 -12.62 13.11
N ILE A 308 -15.00 -13.81 13.64
CA ILE A 308 -14.52 -14.03 14.99
C ILE A 308 -13.17 -14.73 14.87
N THR A 309 -12.15 -14.20 15.52
CA THR A 309 -10.80 -14.77 15.56
C THR A 309 -10.41 -15.01 17.00
N GLY A 310 -9.96 -16.22 17.27
CA GLY A 310 -9.25 -16.57 18.49
C GLY A 310 -7.77 -16.74 18.20
N TYR A 311 -6.92 -16.06 18.96
CA TYR A 311 -5.48 -16.19 18.86
C TYR A 311 -4.92 -16.62 20.22
N VAL A 312 -4.04 -17.64 20.18
CA VAL A 312 -3.20 -18.06 21.30
C VAL A 312 -1.77 -18.03 20.80
N GLY A 313 -0.92 -17.28 21.48
CA GLY A 313 0.45 -17.11 21.02
C GLY A 313 1.43 -16.81 22.14
N ASN A 314 2.67 -16.52 21.74
CA ASN A 314 3.81 -16.35 22.62
C ASN A 314 4.07 -17.55 23.53
N LEU A 315 3.51 -18.71 23.22
CA LEU A 315 3.81 -19.93 23.95
C LEU A 315 5.27 -20.30 23.68
N SER A 316 6.01 -20.60 24.73
CA SER A 316 7.41 -21.02 24.62
C SER A 316 7.65 -22.26 25.46
N PRO A 317 8.35 -23.26 24.94
CA PRO A 317 8.77 -24.43 25.73
C PRO A 317 9.79 -24.05 26.84
N GLU A 318 10.48 -22.91 26.67
CA GLU A 318 11.50 -22.44 27.61
C GLU A 318 10.91 -21.77 28.85
N SER A 319 9.64 -21.35 28.79
CA SER A 319 8.98 -20.75 29.94
C SER A 319 7.46 -20.82 29.85
N SER A 320 6.82 -21.40 30.84
CA SER A 320 5.37 -21.40 31.03
C SER A 320 4.77 -20.01 31.34
N LYS A 321 5.64 -19.02 31.57
CA LYS A 321 5.21 -17.63 31.84
C LYS A 321 4.80 -16.87 30.58
N PHE A 322 5.07 -17.39 29.37
CA PHE A 322 4.73 -16.71 28.11
C PHE A 322 3.36 -17.12 27.63
N TYR A 323 2.53 -16.14 27.35
CA TYR A 323 1.25 -16.32 26.66
C TYR A 323 0.76 -15.00 26.06
N SER A 324 -0.05 -15.12 25.03
CA SER A 324 -0.83 -14.04 24.49
C SER A 324 -2.16 -14.61 23.99
N TYR A 325 -3.25 -14.10 24.53
CA TYR A 325 -4.61 -14.47 24.12
C TYR A 325 -5.31 -13.22 23.60
N TYR A 326 -5.90 -13.28 22.42
CA TYR A 326 -6.79 -12.22 21.99
C TYR A 326 -7.95 -12.74 21.14
N PRO A 327 -9.19 -12.65 21.65
CA PRO A 327 -10.37 -12.71 20.85
C PRO A 327 -10.53 -11.41 20.06
N LEU A 328 -10.88 -11.55 18.79
CA LEU A 328 -11.12 -10.43 17.88
C LEU A 328 -12.48 -10.62 17.21
N LEU A 329 -13.29 -9.57 17.19
CA LEU A 329 -14.55 -9.49 16.47
C LEU A 329 -14.49 -8.38 15.43
N ASN A 330 -14.82 -8.71 14.18
CA ASN A 330 -15.03 -7.74 13.11
C ASN A 330 -16.45 -7.89 12.56
N LEU A 331 -17.15 -6.78 12.39
CA LEU A 331 -18.48 -6.71 11.84
C LEU A 331 -18.52 -5.66 10.74
N ASN A 332 -19.24 -5.93 9.67
CA ASN A 332 -19.50 -4.97 8.59
C ASN A 332 -20.92 -5.15 8.08
N LEU A 333 -21.64 -4.06 7.95
CA LEU A 333 -22.95 -3.99 7.35
C LEU A 333 -22.92 -3.00 6.18
N GLY A 334 -22.98 -3.53 4.96
CA GLY A 334 -23.00 -2.75 3.73
C GLY A 334 -24.41 -2.75 3.11
N THR A 335 -24.97 -1.57 2.86
CA THR A 335 -26.19 -1.34 2.08
C THR A 335 -25.86 -0.59 0.79
N GLU A 336 -26.86 -0.16 0.04
CA GLU A 336 -26.65 0.66 -1.16
C GLU A 336 -25.99 2.01 -0.84
N ARG A 337 -26.28 2.61 0.32
CA ARG A 337 -25.77 3.94 0.70
C ARG A 337 -24.94 3.96 1.98
N TRP A 338 -25.09 2.96 2.83
CA TRP A 338 -24.44 2.90 4.11
C TRP A 338 -23.45 1.75 4.17
N ASN A 339 -22.28 2.02 4.69
CA ASN A 339 -21.37 1.01 5.19
C ASN A 339 -21.03 1.31 6.64
N VAL A 340 -21.46 0.44 7.54
CA VAL A 340 -21.16 0.54 8.98
C VAL A 340 -20.26 -0.62 9.33
N TYR A 341 -19.18 -0.34 10.04
CA TYR A 341 -18.24 -1.36 10.49
C TYR A 341 -17.86 -1.16 11.94
N ALA A 342 -17.58 -2.28 12.61
CA ALA A 342 -17.08 -2.30 13.98
C ALA A 342 -16.01 -3.36 14.13
N SER A 343 -15.00 -3.07 14.93
CA SER A 343 -13.95 -4.02 15.30
C SER A 343 -13.63 -3.86 16.78
N THR A 344 -13.47 -4.97 17.47
CA THR A 344 -13.00 -4.96 18.84
C THR A 344 -12.13 -6.17 19.13
N TYR A 345 -11.10 -5.98 19.93
CA TYR A 345 -10.29 -7.06 20.46
C TYR A 345 -9.80 -6.74 21.89
N TYR A 346 -9.50 -7.80 22.59
CA TYR A 346 -8.89 -7.72 23.91
C TYR A 346 -7.61 -8.56 23.92
N ILE A 347 -6.49 -7.96 24.33
CA ILE A 347 -5.21 -8.65 24.47
C ILE A 347 -4.96 -8.89 25.96
N TRP A 348 -4.68 -10.12 26.29
CA TRP A 348 -4.12 -10.51 27.58
C TRP A 348 -2.82 -11.26 27.31
N ALA A 349 -1.70 -10.59 27.58
CA ALA A 349 -0.38 -11.11 27.27
C ALA A 349 0.56 -11.03 28.46
N ARG A 350 1.46 -11.99 28.52
CA ARG A 350 2.58 -12.02 29.44
C ARG A 350 3.83 -12.47 28.68
N ASN A 351 4.85 -11.63 28.70
CA ASN A 351 6.14 -11.88 28.07
C ASN A 351 7.23 -11.72 29.13
N ALA A 352 8.22 -12.59 29.11
CA ALA A 352 9.42 -12.36 29.88
C ALA A 352 10.59 -12.12 28.92
N LEU A 353 11.51 -11.25 29.31
CA LEU A 353 12.73 -10.95 28.57
C LEU A 353 13.87 -11.02 29.56
N TYR A 354 14.93 -11.75 29.19
CA TYR A 354 16.18 -11.65 29.89
C TYR A 354 16.99 -10.52 29.27
N GLY A 355 17.46 -9.59 30.09
CA GLY A 355 18.31 -8.50 29.70
C GLY A 355 19.57 -8.45 30.58
N GLU A 356 20.68 -8.08 29.97
CA GLU A 356 21.95 -7.81 30.64
C GLU A 356 22.53 -6.53 30.10
N THR A 357 22.97 -5.65 30.97
CA THR A 357 23.68 -4.41 30.65
C THR A 357 24.98 -4.30 31.41
N GLN A 358 26.03 -3.89 30.74
CA GLN A 358 27.33 -3.67 31.32
C GLN A 358 27.78 -2.25 31.01
N HIS A 359 28.28 -1.55 32.01
CA HIS A 359 28.88 -0.22 31.90
C HIS A 359 30.30 -0.29 32.40
N HIS A 360 31.26 0.15 31.62
CA HIS A 360 32.64 0.38 32.05
C HIS A 360 32.96 1.87 31.87
N PHE A 361 33.13 2.55 32.97
CA PHE A 361 33.47 3.98 33.03
C PHE A 361 35.00 4.13 32.91
N MET A 362 35.46 4.57 31.77
CA MET A 362 36.87 4.62 31.42
C MET A 362 37.68 5.58 32.30
N GLU A 363 37.10 6.71 32.75
CA GLU A 363 37.77 7.71 33.56
C GLU A 363 38.00 7.23 34.99
N THR A 364 37.07 6.49 35.56
CA THR A 364 37.16 6.00 36.94
C THR A 364 37.58 4.54 37.04
N ASP A 365 37.67 3.84 35.86
CA ASP A 365 37.95 2.41 35.73
C ASP A 365 36.97 1.57 36.60
N THR A 366 35.71 1.97 36.63
CA THR A 366 34.64 1.29 37.37
C THR A 366 33.75 0.51 36.45
N HIS A 367 33.22 -0.63 36.92
CA HIS A 367 32.34 -1.49 36.13
C HIS A 367 31.02 -1.70 36.85
N HIS A 368 29.94 -1.61 36.11
CA HIS A 368 28.60 -1.90 36.56
C HIS A 368 27.90 -2.90 35.66
N LEU A 369 27.44 -4.01 36.21
CA LEU A 369 26.66 -5.06 35.52
C LEU A 369 25.28 -5.15 36.14
N VAL A 370 24.25 -5.21 35.30
CA VAL A 370 22.87 -5.54 35.70
C VAL A 370 22.37 -6.65 34.81
N ALA A 371 21.85 -7.73 35.42
CA ALA A 371 21.25 -8.85 34.73
C ALA A 371 19.85 -9.12 35.31
N GLU A 372 18.84 -8.97 34.52
CA GLU A 372 17.44 -8.99 34.97
C GLU A 372 16.54 -9.82 34.06
N THR A 373 15.51 -10.40 34.66
CA THR A 373 14.41 -10.98 33.90
C THR A 373 13.16 -10.14 34.08
N TYR A 374 12.74 -9.46 33.05
CA TYR A 374 11.53 -8.64 33.02
C TYR A 374 10.29 -9.51 32.78
N ASP A 375 9.35 -9.54 33.71
CA ASP A 375 8.02 -10.13 33.58
C ASP A 375 7.03 -9.03 33.16
N ASN A 376 6.76 -8.93 31.89
CA ASN A 376 5.90 -7.91 31.31
C ASN A 376 4.49 -8.44 31.05
N ARG A 377 3.51 -7.87 31.73
CA ARG A 377 2.08 -8.23 31.60
C ARG A 377 1.34 -7.09 30.95
N GLN A 378 0.54 -7.39 29.94
CA GLN A 378 -0.24 -6.41 29.20
C GLN A 378 -1.71 -6.81 29.15
N LYS A 379 -2.59 -5.85 29.37
CA LYS A 379 -4.02 -5.92 29.09
C LYS A 379 -4.38 -4.75 28.20
N LEU A 380 -4.82 -5.03 26.96
CA LEU A 380 -5.20 -4.01 26.01
C LEU A 380 -6.60 -4.29 25.49
N TYR A 381 -7.48 -3.33 25.60
CA TYR A 381 -8.79 -3.34 24.97
C TYR A 381 -8.81 -2.32 23.84
N PHE A 382 -9.12 -2.76 22.64
CA PHE A 382 -9.26 -1.94 21.43
C PHE A 382 -10.70 -1.94 20.96
N TYR A 383 -11.16 -0.78 20.50
CA TYR A 383 -12.46 -0.60 19.86
C TYR A 383 -12.36 0.31 18.65
N ARG A 384 -13.18 0.05 17.66
CA ARG A 384 -13.33 0.83 16.45
C ARG A 384 -14.76 0.71 15.93
N VAL A 385 -15.39 1.84 15.65
CA VAL A 385 -16.70 1.93 15.00
C VAL A 385 -16.62 3.02 13.94
N GLY A 386 -17.12 2.74 12.76
CA GLY A 386 -17.13 3.72 11.69
C GLY A 386 -18.32 3.54 10.77
N SER A 387 -18.63 4.60 10.06
CA SER A 387 -19.69 4.65 9.09
C SER A 387 -19.29 5.48 7.88
N ILE A 388 -19.61 5.00 6.69
CA ILE A 388 -19.51 5.73 5.43
C ILE A 388 -20.92 5.85 4.85
N TYR A 389 -21.32 7.07 4.53
CA TYR A 389 -22.63 7.35 3.94
C TYR A 389 -22.49 8.00 2.57
N ALA A 390 -23.09 7.40 1.54
CA ALA A 390 -23.19 7.98 0.21
C ALA A 390 -24.42 8.89 0.13
N ILE A 391 -24.20 10.21 -0.02
CA ILE A 391 -25.26 11.21 -0.11
C ILE A 391 -26.09 10.98 -1.39
N ASP A 392 -25.41 10.65 -2.49
CA ASP A 392 -26.03 10.38 -3.78
C ASP A 392 -25.94 8.89 -4.19
N LYS A 393 -26.84 8.44 -5.05
CA LYS A 393 -26.87 7.05 -5.54
C LYS A 393 -25.66 6.68 -6.41
N LYS A 394 -24.97 7.68 -6.98
CA LYS A 394 -23.78 7.46 -7.81
C LYS A 394 -22.50 7.41 -6.98
N HIS A 395 -22.61 7.62 -5.66
CA HIS A 395 -21.50 7.65 -4.72
C HIS A 395 -20.43 8.71 -5.06
N HIS A 396 -20.86 9.85 -5.64
CA HIS A 396 -19.96 10.97 -5.89
C HIS A 396 -19.63 11.73 -4.62
N HIS A 397 -20.55 11.74 -3.64
CA HIS A 397 -20.40 12.43 -2.37
C HIS A 397 -20.47 11.43 -1.23
N LEU A 398 -19.36 11.26 -0.51
CA LEU A 398 -19.23 10.34 0.61
C LEU A 398 -18.91 11.10 1.89
N LEU A 399 -19.65 10.81 2.94
CA LEU A 399 -19.37 11.24 4.31
C LEU A 399 -18.88 10.06 5.11
N GLY A 400 -17.78 10.21 5.81
CA GLY A 400 -17.22 9.20 6.70
C GLY A 400 -17.08 9.73 8.11
N ALA A 401 -17.41 8.88 9.09
CA ALA A 401 -17.15 9.13 10.50
C ALA A 401 -16.57 7.87 11.13
N GLU A 402 -15.50 8.01 11.90
CA GLU A 402 -14.89 6.89 12.62
C GLU A 402 -14.48 7.32 14.02
N LEU A 403 -14.77 6.47 14.99
CA LEU A 403 -14.27 6.55 16.36
C LEU A 403 -13.48 5.28 16.65
N ASN A 404 -12.25 5.41 17.10
CA ASN A 404 -11.45 4.30 17.53
C ASN A 404 -10.58 4.66 18.73
N GLY A 405 -10.17 3.67 19.49
CA GLY A 405 -9.32 3.88 20.62
C GLY A 405 -8.87 2.61 21.30
N ASN A 406 -8.03 2.79 22.31
CA ASN A 406 -7.60 1.67 23.15
C ASN A 406 -7.40 2.11 24.61
N ILE A 407 -7.56 1.16 25.50
CA ILE A 407 -7.18 1.23 26.91
C ILE A 407 -6.10 0.17 27.10
N ASN A 408 -4.88 0.60 27.40
CA ASN A 408 -3.73 -0.26 27.56
C ASN A 408 -3.18 -0.15 28.97
N LYS A 409 -3.14 -1.27 29.69
CA LYS A 409 -2.50 -1.40 31.00
C LYS A 409 -1.33 -2.36 30.86
N ARG A 410 -0.16 -1.86 31.19
CA ARG A 410 1.08 -2.64 31.21
C ARG A 410 1.67 -2.62 32.60
N HIS A 411 2.12 -3.76 33.04
CA HIS A 411 2.84 -3.93 34.29
C HIS A 411 4.10 -4.75 33.98
N ALA A 412 5.26 -4.19 34.23
CA ALA A 412 6.52 -4.90 34.07
C ALA A 412 7.23 -4.94 35.42
N VAL A 413 7.67 -6.13 35.81
CA VAL A 413 8.37 -6.37 37.07
C VAL A 413 9.66 -7.08 36.76
N SER A 414 10.76 -6.55 37.31
CA SER A 414 12.03 -7.27 37.46
C SER A 414 12.27 -7.37 38.97
N ALA A 415 12.24 -8.58 39.50
CA ALA A 415 12.43 -8.83 40.91
C ALA A 415 13.63 -9.73 41.12
N GLY A 416 14.54 -9.34 41.99
CA GLY A 416 15.76 -10.07 42.31
C GLY A 416 16.74 -10.07 41.16
N GLY A 417 16.78 -8.95 40.38
CA GLY A 417 17.81 -8.73 39.36
C GLY A 417 19.19 -8.73 40.01
N TYR A 418 20.14 -9.45 39.39
CA TYR A 418 21.50 -9.48 39.85
C TYR A 418 22.22 -8.20 39.39
N CYS A 419 22.86 -7.49 40.30
CA CYS A 419 23.73 -6.39 39.98
C CYS A 419 25.12 -6.56 40.64
N LYS A 420 26.14 -6.01 39.96
CA LYS A 420 27.54 -6.10 40.36
C LYS A 420 28.22 -4.77 40.05
N PHE A 421 28.89 -4.23 41.07
CA PHE A 421 29.72 -3.04 40.91
C PHE A 421 31.19 -3.39 41.25
N THR A 422 32.11 -2.98 40.39
CA THR A 422 33.54 -3.09 40.65
C THR A 422 34.12 -1.70 40.66
N ASP A 423 34.72 -1.29 41.77
CA ASP A 423 35.31 0.05 41.95
C ASP A 423 36.69 0.18 41.31
N ALA A 424 37.28 1.35 41.33
CA ALA A 424 38.61 1.65 40.81
C ALA A 424 39.71 0.84 41.50
N ASN A 425 39.48 0.38 42.72
CA ASN A 425 40.42 -0.45 43.49
C ASN A 425 40.28 -1.94 43.15
N LYS A 426 39.42 -2.29 42.17
CA LYS A 426 39.06 -3.66 41.80
C LYS A 426 38.33 -4.43 42.87
N MET A 427 37.77 -3.74 43.86
CA MET A 427 36.84 -4.33 44.82
C MET A 427 35.50 -4.50 44.17
N THR A 428 34.91 -5.69 44.39
CA THR A 428 33.65 -6.04 43.73
C THR A 428 32.55 -6.21 44.79
N TYR A 429 31.46 -5.49 44.59
CA TYR A 429 30.27 -5.49 45.39
C TYR A 429 29.12 -6.16 44.63
N GLN A 430 28.46 -7.10 45.24
CA GLN A 430 27.27 -7.75 44.66
C GLN A 430 26.00 -7.09 45.21
N GLY A 431 24.94 -7.15 44.40
CA GLY A 431 23.73 -6.53 44.82
C GLY A 431 22.50 -7.11 44.07
N VAL A 432 21.36 -6.61 44.49
CA VAL A 432 20.05 -6.95 43.91
C VAL A 432 19.38 -5.67 43.44
N SER A 433 18.76 -5.72 42.28
CA SER A 433 17.91 -4.65 41.76
C SER A 433 16.48 -5.15 41.49
N ASP A 434 15.52 -4.34 41.88
CA ASP A 434 14.10 -4.57 41.63
C ASP A 434 13.52 -3.37 40.89
N MET A 435 12.81 -3.64 39.82
CA MET A 435 12.08 -2.63 39.07
C MET A 435 10.60 -3.03 38.98
N ASN A 436 9.74 -2.06 39.13
CA ASN A 436 8.30 -2.27 39.06
C ASN A 436 7.64 -1.11 38.29
N ASP A 437 7.23 -1.39 37.08
CA ASP A 437 6.62 -0.43 36.17
C ASP A 437 5.13 -0.65 36.04
N HIS A 438 4.36 0.42 36.26
CA HIS A 438 2.95 0.47 35.95
C HIS A 438 2.69 1.54 34.89
N ASN A 439 2.12 1.15 33.80
CA ASN A 439 1.79 2.06 32.71
C ASN A 439 0.34 1.86 32.25
N LYS A 440 -0.46 2.92 32.40
CA LYS A 440 -1.81 2.99 31.82
C LYS A 440 -1.81 4.02 30.71
N THR A 441 -2.27 3.64 29.52
CA THR A 441 -2.44 4.54 28.39
C THR A 441 -3.85 4.39 27.83
N ASP A 442 -4.57 5.50 27.76
CA ASP A 442 -5.87 5.62 27.14
C ASP A 442 -5.72 6.45 25.86
N TYR A 443 -6.27 5.98 24.77
CA TYR A 443 -6.20 6.63 23.47
C TYR A 443 -7.59 6.67 22.83
N LEU A 444 -7.96 7.83 22.32
CA LEU A 444 -9.17 8.06 21.54
C LEU A 444 -8.83 8.83 20.27
N ASN A 445 -9.36 8.38 19.15
CA ASN A 445 -9.26 9.07 17.86
C ASN A 445 -10.65 9.19 17.23
N ALA A 446 -11.02 10.39 16.83
CA ALA A 446 -12.23 10.70 16.09
C ALA A 446 -11.86 11.29 14.73
N VAL A 447 -12.43 10.75 13.67
CA VAL A 447 -12.19 11.16 12.30
C VAL A 447 -13.50 11.49 11.61
N LEU A 448 -13.55 12.64 10.93
CA LEU A 448 -14.63 13.03 10.03
C LEU A 448 -14.03 13.26 8.65
N SER A 449 -14.65 12.73 7.63
CA SER A 449 -14.19 12.86 6.26
C SER A 449 -15.32 13.18 5.29
N TYR A 450 -15.03 14.02 4.31
CA TYR A 450 -15.87 14.25 3.16
C TYR A 450 -15.07 14.03 1.90
N ASN A 451 -15.60 13.24 0.98
CA ASN A 451 -14.97 12.98 -0.31
C ASN A 451 -15.97 13.23 -1.43
N TRP A 452 -15.62 14.14 -2.32
CA TRP A 452 -16.37 14.46 -3.51
C TRP A 452 -15.60 14.00 -4.74
N LYS A 453 -16.13 12.99 -5.45
CA LYS A 453 -15.71 12.62 -6.80
C LYS A 453 -16.30 13.62 -7.78
N ILE A 454 -15.45 14.41 -8.40
CA ILE A 454 -15.87 15.51 -9.29
C ILE A 454 -16.27 14.96 -10.65
N ASP A 455 -15.50 14.00 -11.17
CA ASP A 455 -15.72 13.42 -12.51
C ASP A 455 -15.31 11.93 -12.58
N GLU A 456 -15.52 11.30 -13.74
CA GLU A 456 -15.12 9.91 -14.00
C GLU A 456 -13.61 9.75 -14.29
N LYS A 457 -12.85 10.85 -14.35
CA LYS A 457 -11.41 10.86 -14.56
C LYS A 457 -10.60 10.84 -13.26
N ASP A 458 -11.24 10.47 -12.14
CA ASP A 458 -10.62 10.46 -10.81
C ASP A 458 -10.22 11.86 -10.28
N SER A 459 -10.90 12.93 -10.72
CA SER A 459 -10.81 14.24 -10.06
C SER A 459 -11.61 14.22 -8.76
N TYR A 460 -11.05 14.77 -7.68
CA TYR A 460 -11.71 14.73 -6.37
C TYR A 460 -11.35 15.93 -5.50
N LEU A 461 -12.21 16.20 -4.52
CA LEU A 461 -11.95 17.02 -3.34
C LEU A 461 -12.14 16.15 -2.09
N LYS A 462 -11.16 16.12 -1.21
CA LYS A 462 -11.25 15.50 0.11
C LYS A 462 -11.07 16.52 1.20
N VAL A 463 -11.86 16.40 2.27
CA VAL A 463 -11.68 17.15 3.51
C VAL A 463 -11.66 16.15 4.65
N LEU A 464 -10.64 16.24 5.49
CA LEU A 464 -10.41 15.34 6.62
C LEU A 464 -10.21 16.15 7.90
N GLY A 465 -11.09 15.97 8.87
CA GLY A 465 -10.94 16.44 10.23
C GLY A 465 -10.55 15.27 11.14
N ASN A 466 -9.53 15.46 11.96
CA ASN A 466 -9.05 14.45 12.88
C ASN A 466 -8.81 15.05 14.27
N TYR A 467 -9.25 14.35 15.30
CA TYR A 467 -8.98 14.67 16.70
C TYR A 467 -8.45 13.46 17.44
N ASN A 468 -7.31 13.61 18.09
CA ASN A 468 -6.69 12.58 18.92
C ASN A 468 -6.59 13.07 20.36
N TYR A 469 -6.95 12.20 21.30
CA TYR A 469 -6.71 12.35 22.72
C TYR A 469 -5.88 11.18 23.22
N LYS A 470 -4.83 11.45 23.97
CA LYS A 470 -4.01 10.43 24.61
C LYS A 470 -3.73 10.83 26.05
N TYR A 471 -4.04 9.94 26.96
CA TYR A 471 -3.65 10.02 28.36
C TYR A 471 -2.67 8.91 28.69
N ALA A 472 -1.61 9.22 29.40
CA ALA A 472 -0.68 8.24 29.92
C ALA A 472 -0.38 8.53 31.40
N ASN A 473 -0.42 7.49 32.21
CA ASN A 473 0.00 7.53 33.62
C ASN A 473 1.00 6.38 33.80
N LYS A 474 2.23 6.73 34.10
CA LYS A 474 3.33 5.81 34.33
C LYS A 474 3.82 5.95 35.75
N GLY A 475 3.95 4.84 36.45
CA GLY A 475 4.65 4.75 37.72
C GLY A 475 5.81 3.77 37.58
N ASN A 476 6.98 4.17 38.00
CA ASN A 476 8.19 3.33 38.02
C ASN A 476 8.78 3.37 39.40
N SER A 477 9.00 2.22 40.05
CA SER A 477 9.83 2.12 41.23
C SER A 477 11.09 1.35 40.90
N PHE A 478 12.22 1.87 41.31
CA PHE A 478 13.53 1.28 41.15
C PHE A 478 14.21 1.20 42.52
N VAL A 479 14.59 -0.01 42.90
CA VAL A 479 15.33 -0.28 44.15
C VAL A 479 16.59 -1.04 43.80
N ALA A 480 17.74 -0.58 44.27
CA ALA A 480 18.98 -1.30 44.19
C ALA A 480 19.70 -1.28 45.54
N SER A 481 20.23 -2.43 45.91
CA SER A 481 20.94 -2.61 47.17
C SER A 481 22.20 -3.42 46.90
N TYR A 482 23.35 -2.93 47.36
CA TYR A 482 24.66 -3.57 47.21
C TYR A 482 25.17 -3.97 48.59
N GLU A 483 25.71 -5.18 48.71
CA GLU A 483 26.41 -5.64 49.94
C GLU A 483 27.67 -4.80 50.16
N ASP A 484 27.79 -4.24 51.33
CA ASP A 484 28.95 -3.44 51.80
C ASP A 484 29.30 -2.21 50.96
N TYR A 485 28.30 -1.69 50.13
CA TYR A 485 28.52 -0.49 49.34
C TYR A 485 27.27 0.41 49.25
N GLU A 486 27.06 1.27 50.22
CA GLU A 486 25.92 2.18 50.33
C GLU A 486 25.80 3.26 49.24
N PRO A 487 26.91 3.80 48.65
CA PRO A 487 26.80 4.90 47.67
C PRO A 487 25.90 4.63 46.45
N LEU A 488 25.71 3.36 46.09
CA LEU A 488 24.82 2.97 44.98
C LEU A 488 23.46 2.45 45.44
N HIS A 489 23.17 2.46 46.76
CA HIS A 489 21.84 2.15 47.22
C HIS A 489 20.85 3.14 46.64
N THR A 490 19.78 2.65 46.12
CA THR A 490 18.73 3.44 45.46
C THR A 490 17.36 2.91 45.85
N ASP A 491 16.47 3.81 46.26
CA ASP A 491 15.06 3.55 46.42
C ASP A 491 14.31 4.79 45.91
N GLU A 492 13.87 4.71 44.65
CA GLU A 492 13.27 5.83 43.94
C GLU A 492 11.94 5.44 43.33
N TYR A 493 10.96 6.31 43.49
CA TYR A 493 9.66 6.21 42.81
C TYR A 493 9.45 7.38 41.89
N ASN A 494 9.22 7.11 40.61
CA ASN A 494 8.90 8.10 39.59
C ASN A 494 7.45 7.94 39.17
N GLN A 495 6.71 9.03 39.14
CA GLN A 495 5.36 9.06 38.59
C GLN A 495 5.25 10.15 37.54
N SER A 496 4.92 9.73 36.33
CA SER A 496 4.70 10.64 35.21
C SER A 496 3.25 10.55 34.73
N THR A 497 2.64 11.71 34.48
CA THR A 497 1.33 11.84 33.86
C THR A 497 1.46 12.69 32.62
N SER A 498 0.84 12.28 31.52
CA SER A 498 0.86 13.02 30.27
C SER A 498 -0.51 13.03 29.62
N ASN A 499 -0.95 14.22 29.18
CA ASN A 499 -2.12 14.41 28.34
C ASN A 499 -1.70 15.02 27.02
N ALA A 500 -2.19 14.50 25.92
CA ALA A 500 -1.98 15.06 24.59
C ALA A 500 -3.31 15.19 23.85
N ASN A 501 -3.52 16.36 23.27
CA ASN A 501 -4.67 16.69 22.42
C ASN A 501 -4.14 17.16 21.08
N THR A 502 -4.52 16.48 20.02
CA THR A 502 -4.11 16.85 18.66
C THR A 502 -5.34 17.02 17.78
N GLY A 503 -5.54 18.20 17.24
CA GLY A 503 -6.57 18.48 16.23
C GLY A 503 -5.94 18.77 14.88
N SER A 504 -6.47 18.22 13.80
CA SER A 504 -6.01 18.56 12.45
C SER A 504 -7.16 18.68 11.46
N LEU A 505 -6.99 19.55 10.47
CA LEU A 505 -7.86 19.71 9.31
C LEU A 505 -6.98 19.66 8.06
N GLN A 506 -7.33 18.77 7.14
CA GLN A 506 -6.64 18.60 5.86
C GLN A 506 -7.62 18.71 4.70
N THR A 507 -7.18 19.33 3.61
CA THR A 507 -7.93 19.43 2.36
C THR A 507 -7.01 19.00 1.22
N ASP A 508 -7.48 18.07 0.38
CA ASP A 508 -6.78 17.58 -0.80
C ASP A 508 -7.68 17.71 -2.02
N PHE A 509 -7.19 18.37 -3.05
CA PHE A 509 -7.85 18.55 -4.33
C PHE A 509 -6.99 17.97 -5.44
N ARG A 510 -7.60 17.18 -6.31
CA ARG A 510 -7.00 16.67 -7.55
C ARG A 510 -7.93 16.92 -8.71
N TYR A 511 -7.38 17.48 -9.79
CA TYR A 511 -8.10 17.68 -11.04
C TYR A 511 -7.32 17.11 -12.21
N ASN A 512 -7.93 16.18 -12.96
CA ASN A 512 -7.35 15.50 -14.10
C ASN A 512 -7.87 16.13 -15.41
N PHE A 513 -7.01 16.90 -16.10
CA PHE A 513 -7.34 17.53 -17.36
C PHE A 513 -7.42 16.52 -18.51
N PRO A 514 -8.14 16.83 -19.60
CA PRO A 514 -8.17 15.99 -20.81
C PRO A 514 -6.80 15.73 -21.43
N SER A 515 -5.83 16.63 -21.25
CA SER A 515 -4.46 16.56 -21.77
C SER A 515 -3.54 15.60 -21.01
N SER A 516 -4.09 14.69 -20.19
CA SER A 516 -3.31 13.80 -19.30
C SER A 516 -2.44 14.53 -18.29
N LEU A 517 -2.72 15.82 -18.05
CA LEU A 517 -2.16 16.62 -16.97
C LEU A 517 -3.04 16.47 -15.73
N ALA A 518 -2.45 16.33 -14.56
CA ALA A 518 -3.18 16.38 -13.30
C ALA A 518 -2.57 17.45 -12.39
N LEU A 519 -3.44 18.28 -11.83
CA LEU A 519 -3.14 19.26 -10.79
C LEU A 519 -3.51 18.67 -9.43
N ARG A 520 -2.63 18.79 -8.44
CA ARG A 520 -2.87 18.44 -7.05
C ARG A 520 -2.58 19.64 -6.17
N LEU A 521 -3.50 19.96 -5.29
CA LEU A 521 -3.39 21.04 -4.32
C LEU A 521 -3.86 20.54 -2.98
N GLY A 522 -3.30 21.06 -1.92
CA GLY A 522 -3.82 20.76 -0.61
C GLY A 522 -3.24 21.64 0.47
N SER A 523 -3.89 21.58 1.62
CA SER A 523 -3.47 22.27 2.82
C SER A 523 -3.76 21.42 4.05
N LYS A 524 -2.95 21.57 5.09
CA LYS A 524 -3.15 20.93 6.39
C LYS A 524 -2.81 21.95 7.49
N TYR A 525 -3.65 21.99 8.51
CA TYR A 525 -3.33 22.63 9.77
C TYR A 525 -3.45 21.61 10.89
N GLU A 526 -2.46 21.54 11.75
CA GLU A 526 -2.41 20.67 12.91
C GLU A 526 -2.01 21.47 14.14
N ASN A 527 -2.75 21.28 15.25
CA ASN A 527 -2.42 21.84 16.56
C ASN A 527 -2.33 20.71 17.58
N ASN A 528 -1.19 20.61 18.23
CA ASN A 528 -0.87 19.58 19.21
C ASN A 528 -0.52 20.25 20.53
N ILE A 529 -1.27 19.93 21.59
CA ILE A 529 -1.04 20.44 22.94
C ILE A 529 -0.80 19.25 23.86
N ARG A 530 0.32 19.27 24.58
CA ARG A 530 0.70 18.23 25.52
C ARG A 530 1.05 18.83 26.86
N THR A 531 0.58 18.19 27.92
CA THR A 531 1.04 18.47 29.29
C THR A 531 1.68 17.23 29.87
N THR A 532 2.79 17.40 30.58
CA THR A 532 3.48 16.29 31.23
C THR A 532 3.96 16.72 32.60
N GLY A 533 3.46 16.03 33.62
CA GLY A 533 3.94 16.17 35.02
C GLY A 533 4.84 14.98 35.38
N LEU A 534 5.95 15.21 36.02
CA LEU A 534 6.84 14.21 36.58
C LEU A 534 7.08 14.51 38.05
N ASN A 535 6.88 13.51 38.91
CA ASN A 535 7.23 13.56 40.33
C ASN A 535 8.20 12.41 40.62
N ILE A 536 9.35 12.75 41.18
CA ILE A 536 10.40 11.81 41.58
C ILE A 536 10.55 11.91 43.09
N ARG A 537 10.35 10.79 43.79
CA ARG A 537 10.59 10.65 45.22
C ARG A 537 11.77 9.73 45.45
N ASN A 538 12.77 10.19 46.18
CA ASN A 538 13.84 9.35 46.69
C ASN A 538 13.52 8.98 48.16
N ASN A 539 13.28 7.71 48.43
CA ASN A 539 12.88 7.24 49.76
C ASN A 539 14.06 7.11 50.73
N LEU A 540 15.29 7.17 50.23
CA LEU A 540 16.50 7.15 51.08
C LEU A 540 16.82 8.55 51.69
N VAL A 541 16.23 9.61 51.17
CA VAL A 541 16.46 10.98 51.59
C VAL A 541 15.12 11.60 51.96
N GLU A 542 14.96 11.90 53.26
CA GLU A 542 13.74 12.48 53.77
C GLU A 542 13.44 13.84 53.14
N GLY A 543 12.22 14.01 52.65
CA GLY A 543 11.72 15.25 52.02
C GLY A 543 12.25 15.52 50.60
N ASN A 544 12.99 14.58 49.98
CA ASN A 544 13.49 14.78 48.62
C ASN A 544 12.44 14.41 47.58
N LEU A 545 11.71 15.42 47.12
CA LEU A 545 10.75 15.34 46.02
C LEU A 545 11.17 16.30 44.89
N THR A 546 11.46 15.77 43.74
CA THR A 546 11.68 16.57 42.53
C THR A 546 10.46 16.51 41.64
N SER A 547 9.95 17.67 41.29
CA SER A 547 8.77 17.77 40.40
C SER A 547 9.08 18.58 39.16
N SER A 548 8.49 18.21 38.06
CA SER A 548 8.44 19.02 36.84
C SER A 548 7.03 18.99 36.26
N ASP A 549 6.63 20.08 35.65
CA ASP A 549 5.35 20.20 34.94
C ASP A 549 5.56 21.03 33.67
N TRP A 550 5.32 20.40 32.54
CA TRP A 550 5.55 20.98 31.22
C TRP A 550 4.28 21.06 30.41
N GLU A 551 4.10 22.21 29.75
CA GLU A 551 3.15 22.37 28.68
C GLU A 551 3.91 22.61 27.37
N TYR A 552 3.60 21.79 26.35
CA TYR A 552 4.18 21.91 25.03
C TYR A 552 3.10 22.07 23.99
N GLN A 553 3.21 23.10 23.17
CA GLN A 553 2.34 23.37 22.04
C GLN A 553 3.14 23.35 20.74
N GLU A 554 2.66 22.60 19.75
CA GLU A 554 3.16 22.59 18.41
C GLU A 554 2.05 22.82 17.41
N GLN A 555 2.25 23.77 16.51
CA GLN A 555 1.34 24.08 15.41
C GLN A 555 2.10 23.89 14.11
N VAL A 556 1.48 23.20 13.16
CA VAL A 556 2.03 22.99 11.82
C VAL A 556 1.00 23.41 10.78
N ALA A 557 1.31 24.42 9.99
CA ALA A 557 0.55 24.81 8.81
C ALA A 557 1.30 24.40 7.56
N ALA A 558 0.66 23.62 6.69
CA ALA A 558 1.23 23.10 5.48
C ALA A 558 0.36 23.41 4.27
N ALA A 559 1.02 23.65 3.14
CA ALA A 559 0.38 23.76 1.83
C ALA A 559 1.24 23.06 0.78
N TYR A 560 0.60 22.46 -0.21
CA TYR A 560 1.33 21.82 -1.31
C TYR A 560 0.68 22.07 -2.67
N LEU A 561 1.53 22.02 -3.69
CA LEU A 561 1.18 22.09 -5.11
C LEU A 561 1.91 20.96 -5.82
N GLY A 562 1.21 20.24 -6.70
CA GLY A 562 1.79 19.18 -7.51
C GLY A 562 1.20 19.13 -8.92
N LEU A 563 2.06 18.84 -9.90
CA LEU A 563 1.71 18.68 -11.30
C LEU A 563 2.22 17.34 -11.79
N SER A 564 1.36 16.51 -12.36
CA SER A 564 1.77 15.26 -12.98
C SER A 564 1.22 15.12 -14.39
N LYS A 565 2.01 14.49 -15.29
CA LYS A 565 1.63 14.35 -16.70
C LYS A 565 2.10 13.00 -17.24
N ASN A 566 1.25 12.36 -18.04
CA ASN A 566 1.63 11.30 -18.94
C ASN A 566 2.02 11.87 -20.29
N PHE A 567 3.24 11.59 -20.74
CA PHE A 567 3.72 11.92 -22.08
C PHE A 567 3.62 10.64 -22.92
N GLY A 568 2.48 10.48 -23.60
CA GLY A 568 2.11 9.23 -24.25
C GLY A 568 1.89 8.10 -23.23
N GLU A 569 2.18 6.88 -23.64
CA GLU A 569 2.00 5.66 -22.82
C GLU A 569 3.27 5.23 -22.05
N LYS A 570 4.40 5.86 -22.34
CA LYS A 570 5.72 5.42 -21.87
C LYS A 570 6.32 6.28 -20.76
N VAL A 571 6.05 7.56 -20.74
CA VAL A 571 6.68 8.49 -19.78
C VAL A 571 5.63 9.07 -18.85
N PHE A 572 5.88 8.98 -17.54
CA PHE A 572 5.10 9.69 -16.54
C PHE A 572 6.04 10.55 -15.69
N ALA A 573 5.67 11.81 -15.49
CA ALA A 573 6.39 12.76 -14.64
C ALA A 573 5.46 13.34 -13.59
N TYR A 574 5.96 13.50 -12.37
CA TYR A 574 5.28 14.18 -11.27
C TYR A 574 6.27 15.07 -10.53
N LEU A 575 5.93 16.33 -10.42
CA LEU A 575 6.68 17.34 -9.66
C LEU A 575 5.75 17.94 -8.61
N SER A 576 6.22 18.05 -7.39
CA SER A 576 5.46 18.72 -6.33
C SER A 576 6.36 19.39 -5.32
N MET A 577 5.78 20.37 -4.62
CA MET A 577 6.42 21.14 -3.57
C MET A 577 5.46 21.26 -2.40
N ARG A 578 5.93 20.97 -1.19
CA ARG A 578 5.23 21.20 0.06
C ARG A 578 6.00 22.22 0.90
N MET A 579 5.29 23.16 1.46
CA MET A 579 5.80 24.09 2.45
C MET A 579 5.16 23.76 3.79
N GLU A 580 5.94 23.73 4.84
CA GLU A 580 5.46 23.61 6.23
C GLU A 580 6.03 24.75 7.08
N ASN A 581 5.15 25.42 7.81
CA ASN A 581 5.49 26.39 8.81
C ASN A 581 5.15 25.81 10.19
N THR A 582 6.15 25.73 11.06
CA THR A 582 6.04 25.12 12.39
C THR A 582 6.31 26.15 13.47
N TRP A 583 5.43 26.18 14.46
CA TRP A 583 5.57 26.95 15.69
C TRP A 583 5.60 25.96 16.87
N GLN A 584 6.62 26.03 17.70
CA GLN A 584 6.81 25.22 18.89
C GLN A 584 7.02 26.10 20.11
N LYS A 585 6.26 25.86 21.16
CA LYS A 585 6.39 26.53 22.44
C LYS A 585 6.38 25.50 23.57
N GLY A 586 7.38 25.52 24.45
CA GLY A 586 7.47 24.68 25.63
C GLY A 586 7.60 25.56 26.87
N ILE A 587 6.72 25.38 27.83
CA ILE A 587 6.64 26.16 29.08
C ILE A 587 6.82 25.19 30.25
N ASN A 588 7.76 25.47 31.12
CA ASN A 588 7.84 24.87 32.43
C ASN A 588 6.83 25.57 33.36
N ARG A 589 5.72 24.88 33.70
CA ARG A 589 4.59 25.44 34.42
C ARG A 589 4.87 25.68 35.94
N LEU A 590 5.90 25.02 36.49
CA LEU A 590 6.34 25.25 37.85
C LEU A 590 7.08 26.57 38.02
N THR A 591 7.83 26.98 37.02
CA THR A 591 8.63 28.19 37.00
C THR A 591 8.05 29.30 36.14
N ASP A 592 6.97 29.02 35.40
CA ASP A 592 6.37 29.86 34.37
C ASP A 592 7.36 30.37 33.32
N LYS A 593 8.40 29.57 33.07
CA LYS A 593 9.45 29.91 32.13
C LYS A 593 9.26 29.21 30.79
N THR A 594 9.35 29.99 29.71
CA THR A 594 9.40 29.45 28.36
C THR A 594 10.82 28.93 28.05
N GLU A 595 10.97 27.62 27.92
CA GLU A 595 12.24 26.97 27.67
C GLU A 595 12.43 26.64 26.17
N VAL A 596 11.32 26.47 25.43
CA VAL A 596 11.32 26.23 23.99
C VAL A 596 10.45 27.31 23.34
N ASP A 597 11.01 28.05 22.38
CA ASP A 597 10.26 28.93 21.49
C ASP A 597 10.94 28.92 20.12
N LYS A 598 10.39 28.09 19.23
CA LYS A 598 10.98 27.86 17.91
C LYS A 598 9.95 28.13 16.82
N ARG A 599 10.41 28.78 15.75
CA ARG A 599 9.60 29.01 14.56
C ARG A 599 10.47 28.78 13.34
N TYR A 600 10.01 27.90 12.45
CA TYR A 600 10.75 27.59 11.22
C TYR A 600 9.84 27.23 10.07
N THR A 601 10.31 27.53 8.85
CA THR A 601 9.63 27.19 7.60
C THR A 601 10.54 26.29 6.77
N ASN A 602 10.00 25.17 6.32
CA ASN A 602 10.71 24.20 5.51
C ASN A 602 9.99 23.93 4.19
N TRP A 603 10.79 23.64 3.16
CA TRP A 603 10.32 23.32 1.82
C TRP A 603 10.72 21.88 1.49
N PHE A 604 9.76 21.10 1.01
CA PHE A 604 9.93 19.68 0.70
C PHE A 604 9.60 19.42 -0.76
N PRO A 605 10.57 19.53 -1.67
CA PRO A 605 10.40 19.17 -3.07
C PRO A 605 10.29 17.66 -3.24
N TYR A 606 9.45 17.27 -4.21
CA TYR A 606 9.33 15.90 -4.68
C TYR A 606 9.34 15.88 -6.20
N ALA A 607 10.11 14.98 -6.79
CA ALA A 607 10.17 14.77 -8.22
C ALA A 607 10.18 13.27 -8.52
N TYR A 608 9.33 12.87 -9.44
CA TYR A 608 9.25 11.49 -9.91
C TYR A 608 9.19 11.47 -11.45
N LEU A 609 10.05 10.68 -12.05
CA LEU A 609 10.08 10.44 -13.48
C LEU A 609 10.14 8.93 -13.72
N SER A 610 9.25 8.40 -14.55
CA SER A 610 9.32 7.00 -14.95
C SER A 610 9.24 6.83 -16.47
N TYR A 611 9.94 5.81 -16.95
CA TYR A 611 9.94 5.39 -18.34
C TYR A 611 9.58 3.91 -18.43
N LYS A 612 8.55 3.60 -19.20
CA LYS A 612 8.08 2.24 -19.49
C LYS A 612 8.69 1.76 -20.81
N PHE A 613 9.61 0.82 -20.75
CA PHE A 613 10.19 0.20 -21.96
C PHE A 613 9.14 -0.67 -22.66
N ASN A 614 8.45 -1.51 -21.86
CA ASN A 614 7.36 -2.40 -22.27
C ASN A 614 6.51 -2.76 -21.05
N ASP A 615 5.52 -3.66 -21.20
CA ASP A 615 4.61 -4.06 -20.12
C ASP A 615 5.29 -4.77 -18.93
N LYS A 616 6.50 -5.28 -19.13
CA LYS A 616 7.27 -6.00 -18.10
C LYS A 616 8.44 -5.20 -17.55
N SER A 617 8.84 -4.11 -18.22
CA SER A 617 10.08 -3.39 -17.87
C SER A 617 9.82 -1.90 -17.75
N SER A 618 10.25 -1.32 -16.64
CA SER A 618 10.20 0.11 -16.41
C SER A 618 11.40 0.59 -15.59
N MET A 619 11.72 1.86 -15.74
CA MET A 619 12.73 2.57 -14.96
C MET A 619 12.09 3.79 -14.31
N SER A 620 12.52 4.15 -13.10
CA SER A 620 12.08 5.37 -12.46
C SER A 620 13.21 6.06 -11.70
N LEU A 621 13.10 7.38 -11.58
CA LEU A 621 13.94 8.23 -10.76
C LEU A 621 13.05 9.03 -9.82
N THR A 622 13.34 8.99 -8.53
CA THR A 622 12.58 9.67 -7.49
C THR A 622 13.51 10.51 -6.63
N TYR A 623 13.15 11.78 -6.44
CA TYR A 623 13.73 12.66 -5.44
C TYR A 623 12.69 13.02 -4.41
N SER A 624 13.03 12.98 -3.13
CA SER A 624 12.14 13.38 -2.03
C SER A 624 12.90 14.02 -0.89
N SER A 625 12.25 14.93 -0.17
CA SER A 625 12.76 15.56 1.05
C SER A 625 11.79 15.34 2.20
N SER A 626 12.31 15.08 3.40
CA SER A 626 11.52 14.83 4.62
C SER A 626 12.16 15.47 5.86
N ILE A 627 11.38 15.61 6.92
CA ILE A 627 11.80 16.16 8.21
C ILE A 627 11.62 15.12 9.32
N ASN A 628 12.57 15.04 10.23
CA ASN A 628 12.43 14.34 11.51
C ASN A 628 12.45 15.37 12.64
N ARG A 629 11.29 15.61 13.25
CA ARG A 629 11.16 16.51 14.38
C ARG A 629 11.52 15.78 15.66
N PRO A 630 12.23 16.44 16.61
CA PRO A 630 12.42 15.88 17.95
C PRO A 630 11.06 15.62 18.60
N SER A 631 10.96 14.55 19.38
CA SER A 631 9.75 14.30 20.18
C SER A 631 9.65 15.31 21.32
N PHE A 632 8.45 15.44 21.90
CA PHE A 632 8.29 16.29 23.07
C PHE A 632 9.19 15.86 24.24
N GLY A 633 9.35 14.55 24.45
CA GLY A 633 10.27 14.02 25.48
C GLY A 633 11.70 14.42 25.25
N ASP A 634 12.13 14.54 24.00
CA ASP A 634 13.48 14.95 23.63
C ASP A 634 13.75 16.44 23.96
N LEU A 635 12.71 17.25 24.03
CA LEU A 635 12.80 18.69 24.27
C LEU A 635 12.63 19.10 25.74
N THR A 636 12.37 18.16 26.65
CA THR A 636 12.30 18.41 28.08
C THR A 636 13.66 18.15 28.74
N ASN A 637 14.01 18.89 29.78
CA ASN A 637 15.22 18.65 30.58
C ASN A 637 14.94 17.76 31.81
N ASN A 638 13.89 16.96 31.74
CA ASN A 638 13.53 16.02 32.80
C ASN A 638 14.60 14.94 32.94
N LYS A 639 15.04 14.67 34.16
CA LYS A 639 16.01 13.59 34.44
C LYS A 639 15.25 12.41 35.03
N GLU A 640 15.17 11.29 34.31
CA GLU A 640 14.57 10.06 34.78
C GLU A 640 15.64 8.98 34.94
N ARG A 641 15.62 8.28 36.07
CA ARG A 641 16.55 7.18 36.38
C ARG A 641 16.14 5.93 35.59
N ILE A 642 17.12 5.28 34.98
CA ILE A 642 16.94 4.00 34.27
C ILE A 642 17.60 2.85 35.05
N SER A 643 18.75 3.12 35.70
CA SER A 643 19.47 2.17 36.58
C SER A 643 20.16 2.90 37.73
N ALA A 644 20.89 2.19 38.57
CA ALA A 644 21.66 2.81 39.65
C ALA A 644 22.61 3.90 39.14
N VAL A 645 23.13 3.74 37.92
CA VAL A 645 24.16 4.62 37.33
C VAL A 645 23.73 5.33 36.05
N LEU A 646 22.57 5.00 35.47
CA LEU A 646 22.10 5.53 34.19
C LEU A 646 20.84 6.37 34.36
N TYR A 647 20.86 7.57 33.80
CA TYR A 647 19.74 8.49 33.70
C TYR A 647 19.45 8.82 32.23
N THR A 648 18.21 9.14 31.91
CA THR A 648 17.85 9.76 30.64
C THR A 648 17.43 11.20 30.87
N THR A 649 17.78 12.07 29.94
CA THR A 649 17.36 13.48 29.91
C THR A 649 17.06 13.87 28.48
N GLY A 650 16.41 14.99 28.25
CA GLY A 650 16.21 15.57 26.92
C GLY A 650 16.91 16.93 26.82
N ASN A 651 16.91 17.49 25.63
CA ASN A 651 17.62 18.72 25.28
C ASN A 651 16.70 19.69 24.50
N PRO A 652 16.30 20.82 25.10
CA PRO A 652 15.45 21.82 24.45
C PRO A 652 16.04 22.40 23.15
N ASN A 653 17.37 22.29 22.96
CA ASN A 653 18.07 22.91 21.84
C ASN A 653 18.11 22.06 20.59
N VAL A 654 17.67 20.80 20.63
CA VAL A 654 17.68 19.89 19.48
C VAL A 654 16.88 20.46 18.32
N GLN A 655 17.50 20.50 17.13
CA GLN A 655 16.89 20.98 15.89
C GLN A 655 16.30 19.80 15.10
N PRO A 656 15.29 20.04 14.28
CA PRO A 656 14.81 19.03 13.35
C PRO A 656 15.87 18.58 12.36
N SER A 657 15.90 17.28 12.05
CA SER A 657 16.77 16.71 11.02
C SER A 657 16.08 16.71 9.66
N ILE A 658 16.78 17.15 8.60
CA ILE A 658 16.29 17.15 7.22
C ILE A 658 16.96 16.00 6.45
N SER A 659 16.17 15.25 5.70
CA SER A 659 16.62 14.11 4.91
C SER A 659 16.25 14.29 3.45
N ASN A 660 17.22 14.20 2.55
CA ASN A 660 17.04 14.22 1.10
C ASN A 660 17.41 12.86 0.53
N SER A 661 16.55 12.30 -0.33
CA SER A 661 16.73 10.98 -0.91
C SER A 661 16.60 11.05 -2.43
N LEU A 662 17.51 10.37 -3.14
CA LEU A 662 17.44 10.12 -4.57
C LEU A 662 17.43 8.60 -4.79
N ILE A 663 16.42 8.09 -5.47
CA ILE A 663 16.26 6.65 -5.73
C ILE A 663 16.10 6.46 -7.23
N TRP A 664 16.99 5.65 -7.82
CA TRP A 664 16.85 5.12 -9.17
C TRP A 664 16.42 3.67 -9.09
N GLU A 665 15.41 3.28 -9.86
CA GLU A 665 14.87 1.93 -9.85
C GLU A 665 14.70 1.39 -11.26
N LEU A 666 15.05 0.11 -11.46
CA LEU A 666 14.80 -0.69 -12.64
C LEU A 666 13.93 -1.90 -12.25
N THR A 667 12.81 -2.08 -12.93
CA THR A 667 11.96 -3.28 -12.77
C THR A 667 11.91 -4.06 -14.06
N HIS A 668 12.00 -5.40 -13.97
CA HIS A 668 11.83 -6.32 -15.08
C HIS A 668 11.10 -7.59 -14.62
N GLY A 669 9.85 -7.77 -15.08
CA GLY A 669 9.01 -8.89 -14.66
C GLY A 669 8.84 -8.92 -13.14
N ASN A 670 9.38 -9.96 -12.50
CA ASN A 670 9.33 -10.19 -11.07
C ASN A 670 10.55 -9.63 -10.30
N HIS A 671 11.46 -8.97 -10.97
CA HIS A 671 12.71 -8.43 -10.44
C HIS A 671 12.63 -6.91 -10.30
N SER A 672 13.17 -6.39 -9.23
CA SER A 672 13.38 -4.95 -9.02
C SER A 672 14.79 -4.72 -8.46
N LEU A 673 15.49 -3.78 -9.06
CA LEU A 673 16.81 -3.32 -8.60
C LEU A 673 16.74 -1.82 -8.39
N SER A 674 17.09 -1.35 -7.21
CA SER A 674 17.14 0.08 -6.91
C SER A 674 18.49 0.49 -6.35
N PHE A 675 18.93 1.69 -6.70
CA PHE A 675 20.07 2.38 -6.11
C PHE A 675 19.56 3.62 -5.41
N SER A 676 20.05 3.86 -4.20
CA SER A 676 19.63 4.98 -3.38
C SER A 676 20.82 5.78 -2.87
N TYR A 677 20.68 7.09 -2.88
CA TYR A 677 21.51 8.04 -2.19
C TYR A 677 20.64 8.80 -1.21
N LYS A 678 21.02 8.82 0.07
CA LYS A 678 20.31 9.54 1.12
C LYS A 678 21.29 10.37 1.92
N HIS A 679 21.00 11.66 2.04
CA HIS A 679 21.73 12.59 2.86
C HIS A 679 20.83 13.14 3.96
N ARG A 680 21.25 12.98 5.23
CA ARG A 680 20.59 13.51 6.42
C ARG A 680 21.45 14.63 7.00
N LYS A 681 20.83 15.78 7.27
CA LYS A 681 21.45 16.92 7.94
C LYS A 681 20.89 17.03 9.35
N ASP A 682 21.73 17.42 10.31
CA ASP A 682 21.39 17.61 11.72
C ASP A 682 20.74 16.35 12.33
N VAL A 683 21.41 15.19 12.13
CA VAL A 683 20.93 13.88 12.60
C VAL A 683 20.69 13.91 14.11
N ILE A 684 19.46 13.62 14.52
CA ILE A 684 19.10 13.53 15.94
C ILE A 684 19.52 12.17 16.46
N ALA A 685 20.34 12.15 17.50
CA ALA A 685 20.81 10.92 18.10
C ALA A 685 21.11 11.07 19.59
N GLU A 686 21.12 9.94 20.28
CA GLU A 686 21.46 9.84 21.69
C GLU A 686 22.98 9.91 21.88
N TYR A 687 23.42 10.59 22.92
CA TYR A 687 24.79 10.55 23.37
C TYR A 687 24.84 10.36 24.87
N PHE A 688 26.00 9.92 25.38
CA PHE A 688 26.22 9.69 26.80
C PHE A 688 27.22 10.68 27.33
N GLU A 689 26.80 11.37 28.39
CA GLU A 689 27.69 12.23 29.18
C GLU A 689 27.93 11.54 30.54
N THR A 690 29.15 11.41 30.95
CA THR A 690 29.50 10.83 32.25
C THR A 690 29.93 11.94 33.21
N ILE A 691 29.27 12.01 34.37
CA ILE A 691 29.56 12.98 35.42
C ILE A 691 29.79 12.19 36.72
N GLY A 692 31.05 12.03 37.12
CA GLY A 692 31.45 11.16 38.20
C GLY A 692 31.13 9.69 37.90
N ASP A 693 30.35 9.04 38.75
CA ASP A 693 29.88 7.65 38.64
C ASP A 693 28.51 7.48 37.97
N LYS A 694 27.99 8.56 37.40
CA LYS A 694 26.66 8.58 36.76
C LYS A 694 26.76 8.90 35.28
N THR A 695 25.97 8.19 34.50
CA THR A 695 25.85 8.41 33.08
C THR A 695 24.50 9.02 32.76
N TYR A 696 24.50 10.06 31.95
CA TYR A 696 23.33 10.72 31.44
C TYR A 696 23.20 10.43 29.93
N ARG A 697 22.13 9.76 29.56
CA ARG A 697 21.75 9.57 28.17
C ARG A 697 20.93 10.77 27.71
N ASP A 698 21.52 11.62 26.93
CA ASP A 698 20.94 12.84 26.40
C ASP A 698 20.77 12.72 24.88
N ILE A 699 20.12 13.70 24.27
CA ILE A 699 19.86 13.76 22.83
C ILE A 699 20.46 15.02 22.21
N THR A 700 21.08 14.91 21.02
CA THR A 700 21.69 16.05 20.34
C THR A 700 21.65 15.89 18.82
N ASN A 701 22.08 16.92 18.09
CA ASN A 701 22.29 16.87 16.64
C ASN A 701 23.74 16.50 16.32
N PHE A 702 23.96 15.40 15.63
CA PHE A 702 25.27 14.84 15.30
C PHE A 702 25.84 15.26 13.93
N GLY A 703 25.36 16.32 13.32
CA GLY A 703 25.84 16.76 12.01
C GLY A 703 25.19 15.99 10.86
N SER A 704 25.96 15.63 9.82
CA SER A 704 25.40 15.04 8.59
C SER A 704 25.80 13.58 8.42
N GLU A 705 24.93 12.78 7.84
CA GLU A 705 25.10 11.38 7.52
C GLU A 705 24.76 11.13 6.04
N THR A 706 25.49 10.26 5.39
CA THR A 706 25.26 9.89 4.00
C THR A 706 25.18 8.38 3.84
N ILE A 707 24.08 7.89 3.28
CA ILE A 707 23.84 6.47 3.04
C ILE A 707 23.75 6.26 1.52
N VAL A 708 24.59 5.37 0.99
CA VAL A 708 24.54 4.94 -0.42
C VAL A 708 24.32 3.45 -0.47
N GLY A 709 23.31 3.00 -1.22
CA GLY A 709 22.98 1.59 -1.22
C GLY A 709 22.31 1.08 -2.48
N ALA A 710 22.26 -0.24 -2.55
CA ALA A 710 21.51 -0.98 -3.55
C ALA A 710 20.53 -1.93 -2.86
N TYR A 711 19.35 -2.10 -3.45
CA TYR A 711 18.35 -3.05 -3.03
C TYR A 711 17.85 -3.85 -4.21
N TYR A 712 17.92 -5.18 -4.09
CA TYR A 712 17.35 -6.12 -5.04
C TYR A 712 16.16 -6.83 -4.44
N ALA A 713 15.07 -6.94 -5.19
CA ALA A 713 13.91 -7.72 -4.81
C ALA A 713 13.48 -8.66 -5.93
N PHE A 714 13.09 -9.87 -5.54
CA PHE A 714 12.41 -10.84 -6.39
C PHE A 714 11.08 -11.22 -5.75
N ASN A 715 9.99 -11.19 -6.52
CA ASN A 715 8.69 -11.66 -6.07
C ASN A 715 7.98 -12.40 -7.21
N GLY A 716 7.88 -13.72 -7.09
CA GLY A 716 7.28 -14.51 -8.15
C GLY A 716 7.12 -15.99 -7.83
N LYS A 717 6.39 -16.64 -8.72
CA LYS A 717 6.25 -18.10 -8.67
C LYS A 717 7.47 -18.75 -9.30
N ILE A 718 8.14 -19.58 -8.53
CA ILE A 718 9.21 -20.47 -9.03
C ILE A 718 8.57 -21.72 -9.65
N LEU A 719 7.55 -22.28 -8.97
CA LEU A 719 6.71 -23.39 -9.43
C LEU A 719 5.24 -23.07 -9.14
N PRO A 720 4.26 -23.74 -9.75
CA PRO A 720 2.84 -23.48 -9.52
C PRO A 720 2.40 -23.53 -8.05
N TRP A 721 3.13 -24.27 -7.24
CA TRP A 721 2.89 -24.47 -5.79
C TRP A 721 3.94 -23.77 -4.91
N TRP A 722 4.99 -23.15 -5.49
CA TRP A 722 6.06 -22.46 -4.77
C TRP A 722 6.16 -21.01 -5.22
N ASN A 723 5.89 -20.10 -4.30
CA ASN A 723 6.10 -18.66 -4.47
C ASN A 723 7.26 -18.20 -3.59
N LEU A 724 8.17 -17.42 -4.17
CA LEU A 724 9.33 -16.84 -3.48
C LEU A 724 9.20 -15.32 -3.44
N ASN A 725 9.39 -14.76 -2.26
CA ASN A 725 9.64 -13.33 -2.06
C ASN A 725 11.01 -13.17 -1.37
N MET A 726 11.91 -12.48 -2.04
CA MET A 726 13.28 -12.26 -1.55
C MET A 726 13.64 -10.79 -1.69
N GLY A 727 14.29 -10.25 -0.67
CA GLY A 727 14.88 -8.91 -0.66
C GLY A 727 16.32 -8.97 -0.17
N LEU A 728 17.22 -8.30 -0.85
CA LEU A 728 18.63 -8.16 -0.48
C LEU A 728 19.03 -6.69 -0.56
N ALA A 729 19.45 -6.10 0.55
CA ALA A 729 19.97 -4.74 0.65
C ALA A 729 21.46 -4.75 0.98
N GLY A 730 22.22 -3.96 0.27
CA GLY A 730 23.60 -3.64 0.62
C GLY A 730 23.80 -2.13 0.62
N TYR A 731 24.34 -1.57 1.68
CA TYR A 731 24.57 -0.13 1.75
C TYR A 731 25.84 0.23 2.54
N TYR A 732 26.41 1.33 2.12
CA TYR A 732 27.49 2.04 2.80
C TYR A 732 26.88 3.21 3.56
N ASP A 733 27.20 3.32 4.84
CA ASP A 733 26.72 4.35 5.74
C ASP A 733 27.93 5.13 6.28
N ASP A 734 28.01 6.41 5.91
CA ASP A 734 29.02 7.34 6.36
C ASP A 734 28.48 8.12 7.56
N ILE A 735 28.88 7.68 8.75
CA ILE A 735 28.33 8.10 10.02
C ILE A 735 29.04 9.35 10.51
N PRO A 736 28.34 10.45 10.83
CA PRO A 736 28.97 11.65 11.34
C PRO A 736 29.46 11.43 12.76
N LYS A 737 30.73 11.82 13.04
CA LYS A 737 31.31 11.88 14.38
C LYS A 737 31.07 10.60 15.23
N SER A 738 31.14 9.42 14.61
CA SER A 738 31.17 8.18 15.37
C SER A 738 32.50 8.13 16.17
N TYR A 739 32.42 7.77 17.43
CA TYR A 739 33.57 7.85 18.34
C TYR A 739 34.77 6.98 17.89
N ASN A 740 34.53 5.86 17.21
CA ASN A 740 35.61 4.97 16.75
C ASN A 740 35.38 4.40 15.34
N VAL A 741 34.24 4.66 14.73
CA VAL A 741 33.88 4.17 13.39
C VAL A 741 33.29 5.31 12.58
N LYS A 742 33.88 5.59 11.42
CA LYS A 742 33.41 6.64 10.51
C LYS A 742 32.39 6.12 9.48
N HIS A 743 32.40 4.84 9.20
CA HIS A 743 31.56 4.23 8.20
C HIS A 743 31.34 2.73 8.46
N ILE A 744 30.29 2.18 7.90
CA ILE A 744 30.00 0.76 7.95
C ILE A 744 29.37 0.27 6.65
N TRP A 745 29.72 -0.96 6.27
CA TRP A 745 29.01 -1.72 5.25
C TRP A 745 27.98 -2.62 5.90
N VAL A 746 26.75 -2.54 5.41
CA VAL A 746 25.63 -3.32 5.94
C VAL A 746 25.01 -4.13 4.82
N VAL A 747 24.79 -5.42 5.10
CA VAL A 747 24.01 -6.31 4.24
C VAL A 747 22.82 -6.82 5.03
N LYS A 748 21.62 -6.70 4.45
CA LYS A 748 20.37 -7.23 5.02
C LYS A 748 19.67 -8.08 3.97
N GLY A 749 19.15 -9.22 4.40
CA GLY A 749 18.39 -10.09 3.53
C GLY A 749 17.16 -10.65 4.21
N ASN A 750 16.08 -10.78 3.44
CA ASN A 750 14.92 -11.57 3.82
C ASN A 750 14.55 -12.50 2.68
N CYS A 751 14.06 -13.67 3.03
CA CYS A 751 13.63 -14.68 2.07
C CYS A 751 12.39 -15.36 2.62
N VAL A 752 11.27 -15.27 1.92
CA VAL A 752 10.01 -15.88 2.32
C VAL A 752 9.57 -16.86 1.23
N ASN A 753 9.54 -18.14 1.58
CA ASN A 753 9.09 -19.22 0.70
C ASN A 753 7.68 -19.62 1.10
N TYR A 754 6.76 -19.66 0.14
CA TYR A 754 5.39 -20.13 0.32
C TYR A 754 5.13 -21.33 -0.57
N PHE A 755 4.72 -22.44 0.06
CA PHE A 755 4.37 -23.70 -0.59
C PHE A 755 2.88 -23.92 -0.43
N THR A 756 2.12 -23.84 -1.52
CA THR A 756 0.65 -23.90 -1.48
C THR A 756 0.14 -25.17 -2.16
N PHE A 757 -0.54 -26.03 -1.40
CA PHE A 757 -1.11 -27.28 -1.86
C PHE A 757 -2.62 -27.30 -1.62
N LYS A 758 -3.42 -27.58 -2.65
CA LYS A 758 -4.89 -27.51 -2.59
C LYS A 758 -5.52 -28.36 -1.49
N LYS A 759 -4.95 -29.52 -1.18
CA LYS A 759 -5.54 -30.48 -0.20
C LYS A 759 -4.94 -30.35 1.20
N ILE A 760 -3.73 -29.86 1.33
CA ILE A 760 -2.97 -29.86 2.58
C ILE A 760 -2.99 -28.49 3.24
N GLY A 761 -3.00 -27.40 2.47
CA GLY A 761 -2.88 -26.02 2.96
C GLY A 761 -1.60 -25.37 2.45
N SER A 762 -1.20 -24.29 3.10
CA SER A 762 0.00 -23.51 2.74
C SER A 762 1.02 -23.55 3.86
N PHE A 763 2.27 -23.75 3.49
CA PHE A 763 3.43 -23.67 4.39
C PHE A 763 4.25 -22.43 4.03
N SER A 764 4.85 -21.80 5.03
CA SER A 764 5.83 -20.73 4.83
C SER A 764 7.12 -21.02 5.59
N VAL A 765 8.23 -20.67 4.96
CA VAL A 765 9.56 -20.63 5.57
C VAL A 765 10.13 -19.25 5.33
N GLU A 766 10.38 -18.53 6.41
CA GLU A 766 10.89 -17.15 6.37
C GLU A 766 12.25 -17.10 7.04
N GLY A 767 13.27 -16.61 6.33
CA GLY A 767 14.61 -16.32 6.86
C GLY A 767 14.89 -14.82 6.82
N ASN A 768 15.42 -14.30 7.90
CA ASN A 768 15.88 -12.90 8.01
C ASN A 768 17.33 -12.88 8.49
N TYR A 769 18.13 -11.99 7.91
CA TYR A 769 19.52 -11.78 8.29
C TYR A 769 19.92 -10.31 8.14
N SER A 770 20.72 -9.81 9.08
CA SER A 770 21.37 -8.51 9.02
C SER A 770 22.78 -8.64 9.56
N THR A 771 23.75 -8.08 8.86
CA THR A 771 25.07 -7.81 9.44
C THR A 771 24.95 -6.75 10.54
N SER A 772 26.05 -6.43 11.20
CA SER A 772 26.11 -5.31 12.15
C SER A 772 25.60 -4.03 11.51
N THR A 773 24.87 -3.23 12.29
CA THR A 773 24.41 -1.88 11.89
C THR A 773 24.92 -0.87 12.93
N ILE A 774 25.09 0.37 12.50
CA ILE A 774 25.33 1.49 13.40
C ILE A 774 24.16 2.45 13.28
N ASP A 775 23.61 2.87 14.40
CA ASP A 775 22.63 3.94 14.49
C ASP A 775 23.18 4.99 15.47
N ALA A 776 23.55 6.14 14.93
CA ALA A 776 24.33 7.15 15.62
C ALA A 776 25.64 6.60 16.23
N ASN A 777 25.69 6.40 17.53
CA ASN A 777 26.85 5.88 18.26
C ASN A 777 26.64 4.46 18.80
N TYR A 778 25.55 3.78 18.40
CA TYR A 778 25.23 2.43 18.80
C TYR A 778 25.49 1.43 17.69
N LYS A 779 26.29 0.38 17.94
CA LYS A 779 26.58 -0.70 16.99
C LYS A 779 25.95 -2.01 17.45
N SER A 780 25.10 -2.58 16.59
CA SER A 780 24.52 -3.90 16.81
C SER A 780 25.42 -5.01 16.31
N HIS A 781 25.30 -6.21 16.90
CA HIS A 781 25.87 -7.44 16.33
C HIS A 781 25.02 -7.96 15.18
N PRO A 782 25.58 -8.85 14.31
CA PRO A 782 24.80 -9.53 13.30
C PRO A 782 23.65 -10.31 13.91
N LEU A 783 22.52 -10.34 13.21
CA LEU A 783 21.29 -10.96 13.67
C LEU A 783 20.64 -11.76 12.55
N GLY A 784 20.24 -12.99 12.84
CA GLY A 784 19.49 -13.81 11.89
C GLY A 784 18.56 -14.77 12.60
N TYR A 785 17.38 -15.03 12.00
CA TYR A 785 16.41 -15.98 12.54
C TYR A 785 15.55 -16.58 11.42
N VAL A 786 14.91 -17.71 11.71
CA VAL A 786 14.02 -18.42 10.80
C VAL A 786 12.66 -18.63 11.47
N CYS A 787 11.58 -18.34 10.70
CA CYS A 787 10.20 -18.60 11.11
C CYS A 787 9.55 -19.64 10.20
N LEU A 788 8.63 -20.41 10.77
CA LEU A 788 7.78 -21.35 10.04
C LEU A 788 6.31 -20.96 10.20
N GLY A 789 5.54 -21.17 9.14
CA GLY A 789 4.10 -20.94 9.17
C GLY A 789 3.35 -22.07 8.46
N TYR A 790 2.13 -22.34 8.93
CA TYR A 790 1.17 -23.21 8.28
C TYR A 790 -0.21 -22.58 8.31
N ASN A 791 -0.91 -22.59 7.18
CA ASN A 791 -2.24 -22.05 7.05
C ASN A 791 -3.13 -23.03 6.28
N ARG A 792 -4.36 -23.24 6.77
CA ARG A 792 -5.36 -24.07 6.09
C ARG A 792 -6.76 -23.52 6.29
N THR A 793 -7.57 -23.62 5.24
CA THR A 793 -9.00 -23.26 5.28
C THR A 793 -9.87 -24.51 5.23
N PHE A 794 -11.05 -24.40 5.87
CA PHE A 794 -12.07 -25.43 5.98
C PHE A 794 -13.45 -24.81 5.72
N LEU A 795 -14.49 -25.62 5.60
CA LEU A 795 -15.88 -25.18 5.47
C LEU A 795 -16.09 -24.15 4.32
N LYS A 796 -15.51 -24.42 3.14
CA LYS A 796 -15.54 -23.52 1.97
C LYS A 796 -14.98 -22.12 2.32
N ASP A 797 -13.83 -22.10 2.96
CA ASP A 797 -13.08 -20.92 3.41
C ASP A 797 -13.75 -20.11 4.54
N ALA A 798 -14.81 -20.64 5.15
CA ALA A 798 -15.44 -19.98 6.30
C ALA A 798 -14.62 -20.13 7.59
N LEU A 799 -13.89 -21.24 7.75
CA LEU A 799 -13.03 -21.49 8.90
C LEU A 799 -11.57 -21.54 8.44
N SER A 800 -10.68 -20.81 9.08
CA SER A 800 -9.25 -20.84 8.81
C SER A 800 -8.45 -21.13 10.08
N LEU A 801 -7.43 -21.95 9.93
CA LEU A 801 -6.47 -22.32 10.95
C LEU A 801 -5.08 -21.86 10.52
N GLY A 802 -4.41 -21.09 11.37
CA GLY A 802 -3.02 -20.66 11.21
C GLY A 802 -2.18 -21.17 12.39
N PHE A 803 -1.00 -21.69 12.10
CA PHE A 803 0.02 -22.04 13.08
C PHE A 803 1.34 -21.38 12.67
N SER A 804 2.07 -20.82 13.63
CA SER A 804 3.40 -20.27 13.34
C SER A 804 4.38 -20.51 14.47
N VAL A 805 5.64 -20.62 14.07
CA VAL A 805 6.80 -20.72 14.97
C VAL A 805 7.75 -19.59 14.61
N PHE A 806 8.00 -18.70 15.56
CA PHE A 806 8.96 -17.63 15.44
C PHE A 806 10.30 -18.07 16.02
N ASP A 807 11.40 -17.83 15.28
CA ASP A 807 12.77 -18.16 15.65
C ASP A 807 12.96 -19.64 16.05
N VAL A 808 12.78 -20.51 15.07
CA VAL A 808 12.85 -21.98 15.25
C VAL A 808 14.19 -22.45 15.84
N PHE A 809 15.28 -21.73 15.55
CA PHE A 809 16.64 -22.12 15.96
C PHE A 809 17.13 -21.39 17.20
N HIS A 810 16.30 -20.57 17.85
CA HIS A 810 16.65 -19.79 19.05
C HIS A 810 17.87 -18.87 18.83
N THR A 811 17.96 -18.29 17.64
CA THR A 811 19.11 -17.47 17.20
C THR A 811 18.92 -15.97 17.43
N LEU A 812 17.69 -15.53 17.76
CA LEU A 812 17.39 -14.12 17.97
C LEU A 812 17.93 -13.64 19.34
N ARG A 813 19.16 -13.18 19.31
CA ARG A 813 19.86 -12.58 20.45
C ARG A 813 20.31 -11.21 20.06
N GLN A 814 19.65 -10.19 20.59
CA GLN A 814 20.07 -8.81 20.37
C GLN A 814 21.24 -8.50 21.28
N LYS A 815 22.37 -8.20 20.68
CA LYS A 815 23.58 -7.76 21.34
C LYS A 815 24.10 -6.52 20.64
N GLY A 816 24.63 -5.58 21.42
CA GLY A 816 25.26 -4.39 20.88
C GLY A 816 25.99 -3.60 21.92
N TYR A 817 26.79 -2.67 21.46
CA TYR A 817 27.58 -1.81 22.30
C TYR A 817 27.56 -0.39 21.76
N GLN A 818 27.85 0.55 22.64
CA GLN A 818 27.92 1.95 22.34
C GLN A 818 29.33 2.37 22.02
N LEU A 819 29.50 3.15 20.98
CA LEU A 819 30.77 3.72 20.57
C LEU A 819 30.95 5.05 21.32
N ASN A 820 31.53 5.02 22.50
CA ASN A 820 31.77 6.18 23.36
C ASN A 820 33.17 6.13 23.91
N PRO A 821 34.01 7.21 23.84
CA PRO A 821 35.36 7.23 24.33
C PRO A 821 35.48 7.20 25.87
N VAL A 822 34.42 7.55 26.60
CA VAL A 822 34.43 7.64 28.08
C VAL A 822 33.58 6.55 28.75
N LEU A 823 32.75 5.84 27.98
CA LEU A 823 31.87 4.78 28.47
C LEU A 823 31.83 3.62 27.48
N ASP A 824 32.26 2.44 27.92
CA ASP A 824 32.01 1.20 27.21
C ASP A 824 30.69 0.60 27.73
N TYR A 825 29.64 0.69 26.92
CA TYR A 825 28.32 0.20 27.26
C TYR A 825 27.94 -0.95 26.35
N GLU A 826 27.70 -2.12 26.94
CA GLU A 826 27.20 -3.28 26.24
C GLU A 826 25.81 -3.64 26.76
N PHE A 827 24.95 -4.10 25.85
CA PHE A 827 23.72 -4.75 26.25
C PHE A 827 23.51 -6.06 25.51
N TYR A 828 22.82 -6.97 26.17
CA TYR A 828 22.40 -8.26 25.65
C TYR A 828 20.94 -8.50 25.99
N GLN A 829 20.14 -8.91 25.00
CA GLN A 829 18.75 -9.29 25.18
C GLN A 829 18.49 -10.58 24.47
N LYS A 830 17.96 -11.58 25.19
CA LYS A 830 17.57 -12.86 24.65
C LYS A 830 16.06 -12.87 24.39
N ALA A 831 15.67 -13.06 23.13
CA ALA A 831 14.31 -13.41 22.78
C ALA A 831 14.14 -14.94 22.78
N TYR A 832 12.94 -15.40 23.10
CA TYR A 832 12.59 -16.81 23.13
C TYR A 832 11.79 -17.20 21.90
N SER A 833 11.91 -18.47 21.46
CA SER A 833 11.04 -18.99 20.40
C SER A 833 9.58 -18.95 20.83
N ARG A 834 8.72 -18.58 19.88
CA ARG A 834 7.29 -18.36 20.16
C ARG A 834 6.43 -19.16 19.20
N TYR A 835 5.50 -19.92 19.77
CA TYR A 835 4.50 -20.66 19.03
C TYR A 835 3.17 -19.91 19.09
N SER A 836 2.44 -19.91 17.99
CA SER A 836 1.12 -19.31 17.96
C SER A 836 0.13 -20.11 17.13
N LEU A 837 -1.13 -20.07 17.55
CA LEU A 837 -2.27 -20.69 16.91
C LEU A 837 -3.34 -19.64 16.68
N THR A 838 -3.87 -19.56 15.48
CA THR A 838 -4.95 -18.64 15.09
C THR A 838 -6.11 -19.44 14.52
N LEU A 839 -7.30 -19.23 15.02
CA LEU A 839 -8.53 -19.80 14.50
C LEU A 839 -9.47 -18.66 14.13
N THR A 840 -9.91 -18.59 12.87
CA THR A 840 -10.81 -17.55 12.41
C THR A 840 -12.03 -18.16 11.74
N TYR A 841 -13.22 -17.78 12.21
CA TYR A 841 -14.49 -18.10 11.57
C TYR A 841 -15.05 -16.84 10.89
N SER A 842 -15.37 -16.97 9.60
CA SER A 842 -15.96 -15.90 8.77
C SER A 842 -17.39 -16.25 8.42
N PHE A 843 -18.28 -15.31 8.64
CA PHE A 843 -19.69 -15.45 8.24
C PHE A 843 -20.09 -14.37 7.24
N HIS A 844 -20.89 -14.80 6.26
CA HIS A 844 -21.39 -13.89 5.21
C HIS A 844 -22.88 -14.15 5.08
N ASN A 845 -23.69 -13.13 5.21
CA ASN A 845 -25.06 -13.18 4.75
C ASN A 845 -25.10 -12.56 3.36
N LYS A 846 -25.29 -13.38 2.31
CA LYS A 846 -25.51 -12.89 0.96
C LYS A 846 -26.89 -12.21 0.93
N TYR A 847 -26.95 -10.95 1.32
CA TYR A 847 -28.06 -10.12 0.91
C TYR A 847 -28.01 -10.11 -0.62
N LYS A 848 -29.02 -10.70 -1.27
CA LYS A 848 -29.25 -10.50 -2.71
C LYS A 848 -29.61 -9.02 -2.87
N ALA A 849 -28.63 -8.17 -3.00
CA ALA A 849 -28.82 -6.85 -3.59
C ALA A 849 -29.54 -7.11 -4.91
N ARG A 850 -30.69 -6.46 -5.16
CA ARG A 850 -31.45 -6.60 -6.39
C ARG A 850 -30.46 -6.51 -7.56
N LYS A 851 -30.44 -7.55 -8.40
CA LYS A 851 -29.66 -7.61 -9.63
C LYS A 851 -29.98 -6.39 -10.49
N GLY A 852 -29.10 -5.44 -10.53
CA GLY A 852 -29.23 -4.34 -11.45
C GLY A 852 -28.63 -3.07 -10.86
N GLN A 853 -27.33 -2.85 -10.96
CA GLN A 853 -26.60 -1.59 -10.74
C GLN A 853 -25.57 -1.56 -9.61
N ILE A 854 -24.88 -2.63 -9.34
CA ILE A 854 -23.56 -2.48 -8.73
C ILE A 854 -22.50 -2.70 -9.83
N LYS A 855 -22.50 -1.81 -10.82
CA LYS A 855 -21.25 -1.40 -11.47
C LYS A 855 -20.64 -0.31 -10.60
N ASN A 856 -20.26 -0.68 -9.39
CA ASN A 856 -19.60 0.24 -8.50
C ASN A 856 -18.14 0.25 -8.86
N ASP A 857 -17.71 1.40 -9.28
CA ASP A 857 -16.31 1.77 -9.16
C ASP A 857 -16.01 1.88 -7.65
N ASN A 858 -15.69 0.72 -7.04
CA ASN A 858 -15.29 0.61 -5.62
C ASN A 858 -14.00 1.40 -5.33
N SER A 859 -13.37 1.99 -6.36
CA SER A 859 -12.14 2.74 -6.22
C SER A 859 -12.27 3.96 -5.31
N ILE A 860 -13.47 4.54 -5.18
CA ILE A 860 -13.69 5.76 -4.41
C ILE A 860 -13.98 5.46 -2.95
N ILE A 861 -14.83 4.46 -2.69
CA ILE A 861 -15.12 4.02 -1.31
C ILE A 861 -13.84 3.48 -0.65
N ASN A 862 -12.92 2.91 -1.43
CA ASN A 862 -11.63 2.43 -0.98
C ASN A 862 -10.57 3.55 -0.82
N ARG A 863 -10.93 4.82 -1.05
CA ARG A 863 -10.05 5.98 -0.87
C ARG A 863 -10.31 6.74 0.44
N LEU A 864 -11.29 6.31 1.22
CA LEU A 864 -11.56 6.86 2.56
C LEU A 864 -10.73 6.13 3.62
#